data_9f5e2365d073b298480299b4ad046ba8
#
_entry.id   9f5e2365d073b298480299b4ad046ba8
#
_cell.length_a   1.000
_cell.length_b   1.000
_cell.length_c   1.000
_cell.angle_alpha   90.00
_cell.angle_beta   90.00
_cell.angle_gamma   90.00
#
_symmetry.space_group_name_H-M   'P 1'
#
loop_
_entity.id
_entity.type
_entity.pdbx_description
1 polymer ?
#
loop_
_entity_poly.entity_id
_entity_poly.type
_entity_poly.pdbx_seq_one_letter_code
_entity_poly.pdbx_strand_id
1 'polypeptide(L)'
;MSHVRVGPRAVMRSVAFLTAGVLAVPALAGCTSEDPAGKPLAEQDVAAAARARIADGGTLRWAVDSVPDTLNAFQSDADATTTRVAQAVLPSMYRMDETGSPRRNPDYLESAKVVETEPKQVVVYKLNQQAVWSDGREIGAADFAAQWRALSGKDSAYWTARNAGYDRIEKIERGASDLEVRVTFSRPYADWKSLFTPLYPKEVMGTPDAFNDGARRTLKVTAGPFAVEKVDTKADELVLTGNPRWWGEPAKLDKIVLRSVPRDERVSELVAGKLDLAEIDPDTAEQVAQAAGPRDAGTGTPLMGPDGTPAPGSGGSALPGPQGRSAAEALRSWAIANGSDEEAAEEETLAREKRRKAEAKQERRRKALSGFEVRKSLEPAYTQLALNGADGPLADERVRRAVARALDREKLAEAVLKPLGLPAEPVGSHLALSGQPAYADGSGALGEQDAKEARALLADAGWVPGGPVKKTEDGEEAAGAEKSEDDEDGKKSDGGDDGTYIVGEDDKNADGEDEKGKDGTDQESGEKHSSGKNTAQGGAPGAYAPKGTAAPAGAAAAPVAKDGKALTLRFVLPSGPGSRALRTVADRISDMLEKIGIGTEITKVPDESYFKDHVASGEYDLALYSWPASAFPATDARPIYAKPVPAADGSLNVAQNYTRVGTDQVDQLFDQAMGTLDQDKARDLLRKADSRIWAAAGSVPLYQRPQLVAARENLANAGAFGFETPVYEDMGFLKKGARGAEAPASPSS
;
A
#
# COMPACT_ATOMS: atom_id res chain seq x y z
N MET A 1 78.48 -28.16 8.06
CA MET A 1 79.54 -27.42 8.84
C MET A 1 78.89 -26.12 9.26
N SER A 2 78.59 -26.09 10.48
CA SER A 2 79.01 -25.20 11.57
C SER A 2 78.23 -23.91 11.61
N HIS A 3 77.35 -23.79 12.55
CA HIS A 3 77.51 -23.27 13.92
C HIS A 3 77.66 -21.73 13.92
N VAL A 4 77.05 -20.83 14.69
CA VAL A 4 76.72 -20.81 16.11
C VAL A 4 75.95 -19.52 16.30
N ARG A 5 74.77 -19.49 16.97
CA ARG A 5 74.44 -19.12 18.34
C ARG A 5 74.79 -17.67 18.78
N VAL A 6 73.78 -17.06 19.32
CA VAL A 6 73.45 -16.54 20.68
C VAL A 6 73.40 -15.04 20.80
N GLY A 7 72.23 -14.60 21.30
CA GLY A 7 71.82 -13.33 21.91
C GLY A 7 72.61 -12.93 23.16
N PRO A 8 72.19 -12.19 24.20
CA PRO A 8 70.90 -11.53 24.47
C PRO A 8 71.01 -10.11 25.11
N ARG A 9 69.82 -9.52 25.43
CA ARG A 9 69.52 -8.61 26.58
C ARG A 9 70.28 -7.31 26.82
N ALA A 10 69.52 -6.23 26.99
CA ALA A 10 69.25 -5.45 28.23
C ALA A 10 68.69 -4.06 27.82
N VAL A 11 67.49 -3.67 28.24
CA VAL A 11 67.01 -3.04 29.47
C VAL A 11 67.67 -1.66 29.73
N MET A 12 66.84 -0.68 29.81
CA MET A 12 66.65 0.40 30.75
C MET A 12 66.52 1.80 30.16
N ARG A 13 65.30 2.33 30.40
CA ARG A 13 64.94 3.54 31.18
C ARG A 13 65.40 4.90 30.69
N SER A 14 64.46 5.72 30.38
CA SER A 14 63.85 6.82 31.13
C SER A 14 63.98 8.20 30.51
N VAL A 15 62.86 8.94 30.69
CA VAL A 15 62.69 10.35 30.95
C VAL A 15 62.43 11.30 29.77
N ALA A 16 61.17 11.72 29.82
CA ALA A 16 60.45 12.89 29.33
C ALA A 16 61.27 14.09 28.89
N PHE A 17 60.82 14.71 27.81
CA PHE A 17 60.64 16.18 27.74
C PHE A 17 59.49 16.53 26.78
N LEU A 18 58.61 17.36 27.29
CA LEU A 18 57.52 18.02 26.59
C LEU A 18 58.06 18.98 25.52
N THR A 19 57.55 18.86 24.30
CA THR A 19 57.41 20.03 23.41
C THR A 19 56.12 19.87 22.61
N ALA A 20 55.25 20.82 22.80
CA ALA A 20 53.99 21.00 22.08
C ALA A 20 54.30 21.27 20.59
N GLY A 21 53.93 20.30 19.74
CA GLY A 21 53.82 20.47 18.30
C GLY A 21 52.40 20.23 17.88
N VAL A 22 51.68 21.30 17.57
CA VAL A 22 50.38 21.25 16.96
C VAL A 22 50.53 20.67 15.56
N LEU A 23 50.29 19.37 15.42
CA LEU A 23 50.05 18.73 14.13
C LEU A 23 48.51 18.77 13.91
N ALA A 24 48.08 19.71 13.08
CA ALA A 24 46.78 19.66 12.46
C ALA A 24 46.66 18.38 11.61
N VAL A 25 46.01 17.38 12.16
CA VAL A 25 45.50 16.25 11.39
C VAL A 25 44.28 16.78 10.65
N PRO A 26 44.26 16.80 9.30
CA PRO A 26 43.01 17.01 8.61
C PRO A 26 42.13 15.82 8.98
N ALA A 27 41.09 16.05 9.75
CA ALA A 27 39.96 15.14 9.84
C ALA A 27 39.41 15.01 8.41
N LEU A 28 39.74 13.95 7.75
CA LEU A 28 38.93 13.43 6.66
C LEU A 28 37.57 13.14 7.30
N ALA A 29 36.70 14.14 7.26
CA ALA A 29 35.29 13.92 7.35
C ALA A 29 34.96 12.97 6.17
N GLY A 30 34.97 11.68 6.42
CA GLY A 30 34.33 10.72 5.56
C GLY A 30 32.89 11.18 5.47
N CYS A 31 32.49 11.68 4.31
CA CYS A 31 31.09 11.68 3.95
C CYS A 31 30.65 10.23 4.05
N THR A 32 30.04 9.84 5.15
CA THR A 32 29.15 8.69 5.15
C THR A 32 28.07 9.12 4.17
N SER A 33 28.11 8.57 2.96
CA SER A 33 26.97 8.65 2.07
C SER A 33 25.80 8.06 2.86
N GLU A 34 24.86 8.91 3.25
CA GLU A 34 23.61 8.44 3.85
C GLU A 34 23.02 7.41 2.90
N ASP A 35 22.62 6.27 3.42
CA ASP A 35 21.97 5.24 2.64
C ASP A 35 20.68 5.86 2.07
N PRO A 36 20.52 5.97 0.74
CA PRO A 36 19.35 6.59 0.13
C PRO A 36 18.05 5.87 0.51
N ALA A 37 18.12 4.61 0.94
CA ALA A 37 16.97 3.86 1.42
C ALA A 37 16.41 4.42 2.72
N GLY A 38 17.22 5.03 3.57
CA GLY A 38 16.79 5.55 4.87
C GLY A 38 16.27 4.47 5.82
N LYS A 39 15.34 4.87 6.69
CA LYS A 39 14.60 3.97 7.56
C LYS A 39 13.11 4.00 7.20
N PRO A 40 12.33 2.95 7.53
CA PRO A 40 10.86 3.03 7.45
C PRO A 40 10.37 4.27 8.22
N LEU A 41 9.39 4.99 7.64
CA LEU A 41 8.83 6.19 8.26
C LEU A 41 8.12 5.88 9.59
N ALA A 42 7.52 4.70 9.71
CA ALA A 42 6.91 4.21 10.94
C ALA A 42 7.30 2.75 11.17
N GLU A 43 7.63 2.43 12.41
CA GLU A 43 7.86 1.05 12.84
C GLU A 43 6.53 0.31 12.98
N GLN A 44 6.58 -1.03 13.03
CA GLN A 44 5.41 -1.85 13.36
C GLN A 44 4.91 -1.56 14.78
N ASP A 45 3.60 -1.66 14.99
CA ASP A 45 2.96 -1.55 16.30
C ASP A 45 2.11 -2.79 16.55
N VAL A 46 2.73 -3.82 17.12
CA VAL A 46 2.13 -5.13 17.37
C VAL A 46 2.09 -5.51 18.85
N ALA A 47 2.45 -4.59 19.76
CA ALA A 47 2.66 -4.85 21.19
C ALA A 47 3.56 -6.07 21.41
N ALA A 48 4.78 -6.01 20.88
CA ALA A 48 5.74 -7.10 20.91
C ALA A 48 5.95 -7.67 22.32
N ALA A 49 5.89 -8.99 22.46
CA ALA A 49 6.10 -9.68 23.72
C ALA A 49 6.82 -11.02 23.51
N ALA A 50 7.75 -11.32 24.42
CA ALA A 50 8.39 -12.62 24.42
C ALA A 50 7.36 -13.75 24.65
N ARG A 51 7.50 -14.86 23.95
CA ARG A 51 6.60 -16.04 24.02
C ARG A 51 6.31 -16.51 25.44
N ALA A 52 7.30 -16.43 26.36
CA ALA A 52 7.13 -16.82 27.74
C ALA A 52 6.06 -16.00 28.51
N ARG A 53 5.74 -14.78 28.03
CA ARG A 53 4.73 -13.88 28.61
C ARG A 53 3.33 -14.11 28.04
N ILE A 54 3.22 -14.86 26.96
CA ILE A 54 1.97 -15.17 26.24
C ILE A 54 1.40 -16.47 26.82
N ALA A 55 0.10 -16.48 27.08
CA ALA A 55 -0.62 -17.66 27.50
C ALA A 55 -0.76 -18.64 26.33
N ASP A 56 -0.77 -19.92 26.66
CA ASP A 56 -1.11 -20.93 25.67
C ASP A 56 -2.64 -21.06 25.58
N GLY A 57 -3.15 -21.24 24.36
CA GLY A 57 -4.56 -21.38 24.07
C GLY A 57 -5.30 -20.08 23.80
N GLY A 58 -6.59 -20.19 23.55
CA GLY A 58 -7.48 -19.08 23.26
C GLY A 58 -7.79 -18.92 21.78
N THR A 59 -8.74 -18.02 21.49
CA THR A 59 -9.22 -17.74 20.13
C THR A 59 -9.05 -16.27 19.83
N LEU A 60 -8.36 -15.94 18.74
CA LEU A 60 -8.28 -14.60 18.18
C LEU A 60 -9.40 -14.42 17.14
N ARG A 61 -10.28 -13.44 17.36
CA ARG A 61 -11.34 -13.05 16.41
C ARG A 61 -10.88 -11.80 15.68
N TRP A 62 -10.52 -11.97 14.42
CA TRP A 62 -9.92 -10.94 13.56
C TRP A 62 -10.86 -10.54 12.45
N ALA A 63 -11.24 -9.26 12.38
CA ALA A 63 -12.05 -8.73 11.29
C ALA A 63 -11.28 -8.70 9.98
N VAL A 64 -11.92 -9.16 8.92
CA VAL A 64 -11.47 -9.07 7.53
C VAL A 64 -12.55 -8.40 6.69
N ASP A 65 -12.21 -7.96 5.48
CA ASP A 65 -13.18 -7.32 4.59
C ASP A 65 -14.08 -8.35 3.92
N SER A 66 -13.55 -9.54 3.60
CA SER A 66 -14.28 -10.64 2.95
C SER A 66 -13.85 -12.01 3.46
N VAL A 67 -14.72 -13.01 3.38
CA VAL A 67 -14.33 -14.42 3.36
C VAL A 67 -13.90 -14.75 1.94
N PRO A 68 -12.67 -15.28 1.72
CA PRO A 68 -12.14 -15.41 0.37
C PRO A 68 -12.89 -16.41 -0.47
N ASP A 69 -13.05 -16.12 -1.75
CA ASP A 69 -13.65 -17.04 -2.72
C ASP A 69 -12.72 -18.20 -3.08
N THR A 70 -11.43 -17.99 -2.91
CA THR A 70 -10.39 -19.01 -3.13
C THR A 70 -9.35 -18.98 -2.01
N LEU A 71 -8.78 -20.16 -1.71
CA LEU A 71 -7.60 -20.29 -0.86
C LEU A 71 -6.30 -20.42 -1.69
N ASN A 72 -6.40 -20.25 -3.02
CA ASN A 72 -5.26 -20.28 -3.93
C ASN A 72 -4.84 -18.82 -4.28
N ALA A 73 -3.74 -18.36 -3.66
CA ALA A 73 -3.22 -17.00 -3.83
C ALA A 73 -2.77 -16.65 -5.26
N PHE A 74 -2.75 -17.60 -6.17
CA PHE A 74 -2.36 -17.40 -7.58
C PHE A 74 -3.55 -17.26 -8.52
N GLN A 75 -4.76 -17.26 -8.02
CA GLN A 75 -5.98 -17.02 -8.82
C GLN A 75 -6.34 -15.54 -8.85
N SER A 76 -7.11 -15.12 -9.86
CA SER A 76 -7.50 -13.72 -10.08
C SER A 76 -8.42 -13.17 -8.98
N ASP A 77 -9.23 -14.05 -8.40
CA ASP A 77 -10.15 -13.76 -7.31
C ASP A 77 -9.54 -13.94 -5.90
N ALA A 78 -8.21 -14.07 -5.82
CA ALA A 78 -7.50 -14.11 -4.56
C ALA A 78 -7.41 -12.69 -3.95
N ASP A 79 -7.84 -12.55 -2.70
CA ASP A 79 -7.88 -11.29 -1.96
C ASP A 79 -6.81 -11.20 -0.84
N ALA A 80 -6.87 -10.13 -0.06
CA ALA A 80 -5.99 -9.94 1.10
C ALA A 80 -6.20 -11.03 2.16
N THR A 81 -7.43 -11.55 2.32
CA THR A 81 -7.73 -12.64 3.26
C THR A 81 -7.15 -13.96 2.76
N THR A 82 -7.19 -14.24 1.45
CA THR A 82 -6.48 -15.38 0.84
C THR A 82 -4.99 -15.34 1.18
N THR A 83 -4.35 -14.17 1.02
CA THR A 83 -2.93 -13.99 1.33
C THR A 83 -2.64 -14.21 2.82
N ARG A 84 -3.47 -13.67 3.71
CA ARG A 84 -3.37 -13.85 5.17
C ARG A 84 -3.48 -15.32 5.58
N VAL A 85 -4.42 -16.05 4.99
CA VAL A 85 -4.57 -17.50 5.20
C VAL A 85 -3.34 -18.24 4.70
N ALA A 86 -2.89 -17.97 3.48
CA ALA A 86 -1.72 -18.63 2.90
C ALA A 86 -0.47 -18.44 3.77
N GLN A 87 -0.24 -17.25 4.31
CA GLN A 87 0.88 -16.98 5.23
C GLN A 87 0.81 -17.79 6.53
N ALA A 88 -0.39 -18.07 7.04
CA ALA A 88 -0.58 -18.84 8.27
C ALA A 88 -0.47 -20.36 8.08
N VAL A 89 -0.81 -20.88 6.89
CA VAL A 89 -1.00 -22.31 6.68
C VAL A 89 -0.05 -22.96 5.67
N LEU A 90 0.69 -22.18 4.88
CA LEU A 90 1.55 -22.68 3.82
C LEU A 90 3.02 -22.32 4.03
N PRO A 91 3.94 -23.10 3.43
CA PRO A 91 5.34 -22.75 3.41
C PRO A 91 5.60 -21.42 2.72
N SER A 92 6.40 -20.57 3.36
CA SER A 92 6.95 -19.35 2.79
C SER A 92 8.46 -19.43 2.84
N MET A 93 9.13 -19.49 1.69
CA MET A 93 10.59 -19.62 1.61
C MET A 93 11.29 -18.38 2.18
N TYR A 94 10.64 -17.23 2.05
CA TYR A 94 11.10 -15.93 2.57
C TYR A 94 9.97 -15.24 3.33
N ARG A 95 10.33 -14.52 4.41
CA ARG A 95 9.47 -13.58 5.13
C ARG A 95 10.03 -12.18 4.96
N MET A 96 9.21 -11.16 4.96
CA MET A 96 9.66 -9.76 4.95
C MET A 96 10.04 -9.34 6.37
N ASP A 97 11.15 -8.59 6.49
CA ASP A 97 11.54 -7.95 7.74
C ASP A 97 10.93 -6.54 7.87
N GLU A 98 11.30 -5.83 8.93
CA GLU A 98 10.83 -4.47 9.22
C GLU A 98 11.15 -3.45 8.12
N THR A 99 12.10 -3.74 7.25
CA THR A 99 12.46 -2.92 6.09
C THR A 99 11.81 -3.39 4.79
N GLY A 100 10.93 -4.39 4.83
CA GLY A 100 10.36 -5.00 3.63
C GLY A 100 11.38 -5.80 2.81
N SER A 101 12.51 -6.22 3.41
CA SER A 101 13.52 -7.04 2.74
C SER A 101 13.24 -8.52 2.93
N PRO A 102 13.41 -9.37 1.88
CA PRO A 102 13.14 -10.79 1.98
C PRO A 102 14.24 -11.51 2.78
N ARG A 103 13.88 -11.99 3.96
CA ARG A 103 14.71 -12.82 4.84
C ARG A 103 14.34 -14.29 4.67
N ARG A 104 15.38 -15.12 4.58
CA ARG A 104 15.20 -16.57 4.52
C ARG A 104 14.41 -17.07 5.73
N ASN A 105 13.37 -17.85 5.48
CA ASN A 105 12.61 -18.49 6.54
C ASN A 105 13.29 -19.80 6.97
N PRO A 106 13.88 -19.87 8.18
CA PRO A 106 14.62 -21.03 8.64
C PRO A 106 13.73 -22.26 8.88
N ASP A 107 12.43 -22.08 9.08
CA ASP A 107 11.51 -23.20 9.28
C ASP A 107 11.41 -24.09 8.06
N TYR A 108 11.61 -23.54 6.85
CA TYR A 108 11.49 -24.27 5.58
C TYR A 108 12.81 -24.42 4.83
N LEU A 109 13.72 -23.46 4.98
CA LEU A 109 14.99 -23.43 4.24
C LEU A 109 16.20 -23.44 5.17
N GLU A 110 17.12 -24.39 4.96
CA GLU A 110 18.48 -24.28 5.49
C GLU A 110 19.29 -23.25 4.69
N SER A 111 19.16 -23.26 3.38
CA SER A 111 19.76 -22.25 2.50
C SER A 111 19.06 -22.20 1.14
N ALA A 112 19.17 -21.03 0.46
CA ALA A 112 18.88 -20.90 -0.95
C ALA A 112 19.94 -19.97 -1.57
N LYS A 113 20.60 -20.41 -2.64
CA LYS A 113 21.74 -19.71 -3.23
C LYS A 113 21.76 -19.87 -4.74
N VAL A 114 22.17 -18.82 -5.44
CA VAL A 114 22.62 -18.93 -6.83
C VAL A 114 23.98 -19.63 -6.81
N VAL A 115 24.05 -20.79 -7.45
CA VAL A 115 25.27 -21.61 -7.51
C VAL A 115 25.98 -21.52 -8.86
N GLU A 116 25.24 -21.15 -9.91
CA GLU A 116 25.76 -20.89 -11.25
C GLU A 116 25.08 -19.68 -11.84
N THR A 117 25.79 -18.87 -12.58
CA THR A 117 25.27 -17.72 -13.32
C THR A 117 25.45 -17.87 -14.83
N GLU A 118 26.42 -18.67 -15.27
CA GLU A 118 26.75 -18.95 -16.65
C GLU A 118 26.96 -20.45 -16.88
N PRO A 119 26.49 -21.04 -17.99
CA PRO A 119 25.73 -20.41 -19.08
C PRO A 119 24.28 -20.07 -18.71
N LYS A 120 23.80 -20.55 -17.57
CA LYS A 120 22.46 -20.32 -17.06
C LYS A 120 22.48 -20.08 -15.55
N GLN A 121 21.55 -19.26 -15.08
CA GLN A 121 21.35 -19.12 -13.65
C GLN A 121 20.78 -20.41 -13.06
N VAL A 122 21.42 -20.89 -12.00
CA VAL A 122 20.93 -22.03 -11.21
C VAL A 122 20.83 -21.63 -9.76
N VAL A 123 19.65 -21.85 -9.19
CA VAL A 123 19.40 -21.66 -7.76
C VAL A 123 19.20 -23.02 -7.11
N VAL A 124 19.89 -23.26 -6.00
CA VAL A 124 19.74 -24.45 -5.18
C VAL A 124 19.06 -24.06 -3.88
N TYR A 125 17.89 -24.65 -3.63
CA TYR A 125 17.15 -24.57 -2.38
C TYR A 125 17.47 -25.83 -1.56
N LYS A 126 17.96 -25.64 -0.34
CA LYS A 126 18.16 -26.71 0.62
C LYS A 126 17.09 -26.60 1.70
N LEU A 127 16.19 -27.56 1.72
CA LEU A 127 15.02 -27.59 2.58
C LEU A 127 15.38 -28.02 4.00
N ASN A 128 14.63 -27.54 4.98
CA ASN A 128 14.75 -28.00 6.36
C ASN A 128 14.25 -29.45 6.45
N GLN A 129 15.05 -30.32 7.05
CA GLN A 129 14.74 -31.74 7.19
C GLN A 129 13.45 -32.02 7.97
N GLN A 130 13.05 -31.13 8.88
CA GLN A 130 11.84 -31.26 9.67
C GLN A 130 10.58 -30.84 8.91
N ALA A 131 10.74 -30.12 7.78
CA ALA A 131 9.62 -29.54 7.02
C ALA A 131 8.82 -30.63 6.30
N VAL A 132 7.59 -30.86 6.77
CA VAL A 132 6.68 -31.86 6.25
C VAL A 132 5.28 -31.28 6.04
N TRP A 133 4.56 -31.82 5.09
CA TRP A 133 3.14 -31.53 4.94
C TRP A 133 2.29 -32.17 6.04
N SER A 134 1.10 -31.66 6.28
CA SER A 134 0.18 -32.16 7.31
C SER A 134 -0.26 -33.62 7.10
N ASP A 135 -0.10 -34.18 5.93
CA ASP A 135 -0.29 -35.60 5.62
C ASP A 135 0.94 -36.47 5.97
N GLY A 136 2.06 -35.85 6.36
CA GLY A 136 3.29 -36.51 6.74
C GLY A 136 4.29 -36.69 5.61
N ARG A 137 3.99 -36.21 4.40
CA ARG A 137 4.87 -36.22 3.23
C ARG A 137 5.92 -35.12 3.34
N GLU A 138 7.14 -35.39 2.94
CA GLU A 138 8.19 -34.36 2.85
C GLU A 138 7.88 -33.31 1.79
N ILE A 139 8.24 -32.07 2.07
CA ILE A 139 8.25 -30.99 1.07
C ILE A 139 9.48 -31.22 0.17
N GLY A 140 9.29 -31.20 -1.15
CA GLY A 140 10.39 -31.50 -2.05
C GLY A 140 10.21 -31.02 -3.48
N ALA A 141 11.12 -31.43 -4.35
CA ALA A 141 11.18 -31.00 -5.75
C ALA A 141 9.85 -31.22 -6.52
N ALA A 142 9.05 -32.18 -6.13
CA ALA A 142 7.76 -32.45 -6.78
C ALA A 142 6.76 -31.32 -6.58
N ASP A 143 6.74 -30.69 -5.39
CA ASP A 143 5.86 -29.55 -5.09
C ASP A 143 6.29 -28.30 -5.87
N PHE A 144 7.61 -28.01 -5.85
CA PHE A 144 8.21 -26.94 -6.65
C PHE A 144 7.91 -27.09 -8.14
N ALA A 145 8.09 -28.31 -8.68
CA ALA A 145 7.85 -28.59 -10.10
C ALA A 145 6.35 -28.51 -10.48
N ALA A 146 5.44 -28.91 -9.57
CA ALA A 146 4.02 -28.78 -9.80
C ALA A 146 3.61 -27.30 -9.85
N GLN A 147 4.07 -26.50 -8.88
CA GLN A 147 3.78 -25.07 -8.86
C GLN A 147 4.36 -24.34 -10.07
N TRP A 148 5.62 -24.64 -10.46
CA TRP A 148 6.18 -24.09 -11.67
C TRP A 148 5.37 -24.40 -12.92
N ARG A 149 4.94 -25.65 -13.11
CA ARG A 149 4.11 -26.04 -14.29
C ARG A 149 2.81 -25.26 -14.33
N ALA A 150 2.13 -25.16 -13.18
CA ALA A 150 0.87 -24.43 -13.08
C ALA A 150 1.04 -22.92 -13.40
N LEU A 151 2.17 -22.33 -13.00
CA LEU A 151 2.40 -20.88 -13.09
C LEU A 151 3.30 -20.47 -14.26
N SER A 152 3.76 -21.42 -15.11
CA SER A 152 4.70 -21.12 -16.19
C SER A 152 4.07 -20.37 -17.38
N GLY A 153 2.73 -20.25 -17.43
CA GLY A 153 2.00 -19.69 -18.57
C GLY A 153 1.99 -20.56 -19.82
N LYS A 154 2.49 -21.82 -19.74
CA LYS A 154 2.56 -22.74 -20.90
C LYS A 154 1.27 -23.50 -21.13
N ASP A 155 0.44 -23.60 -20.13
CA ASP A 155 -0.84 -24.31 -20.16
C ASP A 155 -1.97 -23.36 -19.71
N SER A 156 -2.75 -22.90 -20.66
CA SER A 156 -3.86 -21.97 -20.46
C SER A 156 -5.05 -22.56 -19.68
N ALA A 157 -5.05 -23.87 -19.41
CA ALA A 157 -6.07 -24.49 -18.58
C ALA A 157 -5.93 -24.11 -17.09
N TYR A 158 -4.75 -23.61 -16.65
CA TYR A 158 -4.57 -23.03 -15.32
C TYR A 158 -4.96 -21.54 -15.34
N TRP A 159 -6.02 -21.19 -14.65
CA TRP A 159 -6.50 -19.80 -14.56
C TRP A 159 -5.70 -19.00 -13.54
N THR A 160 -4.45 -18.75 -13.90
CA THR A 160 -3.52 -18.05 -13.02
C THR A 160 -3.52 -16.56 -13.29
N ALA A 161 -3.56 -15.79 -12.21
CA ALA A 161 -3.43 -14.33 -12.23
C ALA A 161 -2.01 -13.84 -11.92
N ARG A 162 -1.15 -14.72 -11.38
CA ARG A 162 0.20 -14.35 -10.93
C ARG A 162 1.19 -15.41 -11.36
N ASN A 163 1.90 -15.14 -12.44
CA ASN A 163 2.92 -16.05 -12.98
C ASN A 163 4.32 -15.42 -13.10
N ALA A 164 4.49 -14.20 -12.67
CA ALA A 164 5.71 -13.45 -12.82
C ALA A 164 6.94 -14.23 -12.32
N GLY A 165 7.93 -14.39 -13.19
CA GLY A 165 9.18 -15.10 -12.93
C GLY A 165 9.15 -16.62 -13.15
N TYR A 166 7.99 -17.28 -13.06
CA TYR A 166 7.87 -18.72 -13.34
C TYR A 166 8.07 -19.04 -14.83
N ASP A 167 7.75 -18.15 -15.73
CA ASP A 167 8.04 -18.21 -17.17
C ASP A 167 9.52 -18.27 -17.48
N ARG A 168 10.36 -17.76 -16.57
CA ARG A 168 11.83 -17.75 -16.72
C ARG A 168 12.48 -19.04 -16.29
N ILE A 169 11.76 -19.95 -15.62
CA ILE A 169 12.29 -21.26 -15.22
C ILE A 169 12.27 -22.21 -16.41
N GLU A 170 13.41 -22.86 -16.64
CA GLU A 170 13.55 -23.91 -17.67
C GLU A 170 13.22 -25.28 -17.13
N LYS A 171 13.74 -25.61 -15.94
CA LYS A 171 13.52 -26.90 -15.29
C LYS A 171 13.71 -26.83 -13.78
N ILE A 172 13.04 -27.76 -13.10
CA ILE A 172 13.18 -28.02 -11.68
C ILE A 172 13.50 -29.50 -11.50
N GLU A 173 14.56 -29.79 -10.76
CA GLU A 173 15.07 -31.14 -10.53
C GLU A 173 15.38 -31.34 -9.04
N ARG A 174 15.38 -32.60 -8.63
CA ARG A 174 15.98 -32.99 -7.37
C ARG A 174 17.50 -32.76 -7.44
N GLY A 175 18.07 -32.19 -6.38
CA GLY A 175 19.51 -32.00 -6.26
C GLY A 175 20.24 -33.25 -5.74
N ALA A 176 21.23 -33.06 -4.91
CA ALA A 176 22.07 -34.13 -4.35
C ALA A 176 21.30 -35.03 -3.35
N SER A 177 20.21 -34.53 -2.77
CA SER A 177 19.33 -35.27 -1.85
C SER A 177 17.84 -34.94 -2.13
N ASP A 178 16.91 -35.63 -1.45
CA ASP A 178 15.47 -35.34 -1.52
C ASP A 178 15.13 -33.94 -0.96
N LEU A 179 15.96 -33.44 -0.06
CA LEU A 179 15.84 -32.11 0.55
C LEU A 179 16.50 -30.98 -0.27
N GLU A 180 16.99 -31.30 -1.46
CA GLU A 180 17.65 -30.31 -2.31
C GLU A 180 16.90 -30.16 -3.62
N VAL A 181 16.47 -28.93 -3.92
CA VAL A 181 15.76 -28.56 -5.14
C VAL A 181 16.63 -27.66 -6.00
N ARG A 182 16.90 -28.09 -7.23
CA ARG A 182 17.70 -27.35 -8.20
C ARG A 182 16.79 -26.70 -9.23
N VAL A 183 16.80 -25.38 -9.30
CA VAL A 183 15.99 -24.59 -10.23
C VAL A 183 16.91 -23.96 -11.26
N THR A 184 16.77 -24.31 -12.53
CA THR A 184 17.52 -23.76 -13.65
C THR A 184 16.64 -22.76 -14.40
N PHE A 185 17.17 -21.57 -14.68
CA PHE A 185 16.47 -20.51 -15.39
C PHE A 185 16.89 -20.48 -16.86
N SER A 186 15.94 -20.28 -17.76
CA SER A 186 16.18 -20.06 -19.20
C SER A 186 16.78 -18.67 -19.46
N ARG A 187 16.42 -17.71 -18.62
CA ARG A 187 16.87 -16.30 -18.63
C ARG A 187 17.21 -15.89 -17.18
N PRO A 188 18.21 -15.05 -16.94
CA PRO A 188 18.49 -14.55 -15.59
C PRO A 188 17.27 -13.89 -14.95
N TYR A 189 17.09 -14.14 -13.65
CA TYR A 189 15.98 -13.59 -12.86
C TYR A 189 16.50 -13.10 -11.51
N ALA A 190 16.59 -11.79 -11.34
CA ALA A 190 17.12 -11.16 -10.13
C ALA A 190 16.19 -11.39 -8.92
N ASP A 191 14.88 -11.35 -9.16
CA ASP A 191 13.84 -11.47 -8.13
C ASP A 191 13.49 -12.94 -7.79
N TRP A 192 14.39 -13.89 -8.00
CA TRP A 192 14.16 -15.31 -7.75
C TRP A 192 13.72 -15.65 -6.32
N LYS A 193 13.98 -14.78 -5.33
CA LYS A 193 13.50 -14.94 -3.95
C LYS A 193 11.99 -14.73 -3.80
N SER A 194 11.30 -14.15 -4.80
CA SER A 194 9.85 -14.02 -4.82
C SER A 194 9.14 -15.37 -5.08
N LEU A 195 9.84 -16.31 -5.71
CA LEU A 195 9.29 -17.60 -6.09
C LEU A 195 9.05 -18.51 -4.88
N PHE A 196 8.05 -19.38 -5.00
CA PHE A 196 7.70 -20.38 -3.98
C PHE A 196 7.35 -19.79 -2.60
N THR A 197 6.81 -18.58 -2.61
CA THR A 197 6.28 -17.89 -1.43
C THR A 197 4.91 -17.29 -1.77
N PRO A 198 3.80 -17.99 -1.41
CA PRO A 198 3.72 -19.29 -0.75
C PRO A 198 4.04 -20.47 -1.69
N LEU A 199 4.42 -21.62 -1.10
CA LEU A 199 4.51 -22.89 -1.81
C LEU A 199 3.26 -23.73 -1.52
N TYR A 200 2.55 -24.15 -2.57
CA TYR A 200 1.40 -25.05 -2.46
C TYR A 200 1.81 -26.52 -2.64
N PRO A 201 1.08 -27.46 -2.03
CA PRO A 201 1.32 -28.87 -2.24
C PRO A 201 0.95 -29.27 -3.69
N LYS A 202 1.67 -30.25 -4.22
CA LYS A 202 1.43 -30.76 -5.59
C LYS A 202 -0.01 -31.21 -5.85
N GLU A 203 -0.75 -31.55 -4.80
CA GLU A 203 -2.17 -31.94 -4.86
C GLU A 203 -3.05 -30.78 -5.31
N VAL A 204 -2.65 -29.52 -5.04
CA VAL A 204 -3.34 -28.32 -5.51
C VAL A 204 -2.82 -27.88 -6.88
N MET A 205 -1.49 -27.94 -7.09
CA MET A 205 -0.84 -27.39 -8.28
C MET A 205 -0.71 -28.40 -9.44
N GLY A 206 -1.02 -29.69 -9.23
CA GLY A 206 -0.67 -30.75 -10.15
C GLY A 206 -1.56 -30.87 -11.38
N THR A 207 -2.80 -30.40 -11.32
CA THR A 207 -3.77 -30.43 -12.44
C THR A 207 -4.57 -29.14 -12.50
N PRO A 208 -5.06 -28.73 -13.68
CA PRO A 208 -5.91 -27.54 -13.80
C PRO A 208 -7.14 -27.56 -12.89
N ASP A 209 -7.86 -28.70 -12.83
CA ASP A 209 -9.04 -28.82 -11.96
C ASP A 209 -8.71 -28.62 -10.48
N ALA A 210 -7.59 -29.20 -10.02
CA ALA A 210 -7.15 -29.04 -8.65
C ALA A 210 -6.73 -27.58 -8.35
N PHE A 211 -6.09 -26.94 -9.31
CA PHE A 211 -5.67 -25.54 -9.21
C PHE A 211 -6.86 -24.58 -9.22
N ASN A 212 -7.79 -24.75 -10.18
CA ASN A 212 -8.90 -23.82 -10.39
C ASN A 212 -10.00 -23.97 -9.34
N ASP A 213 -10.31 -25.22 -8.93
CA ASP A 213 -11.47 -25.51 -8.08
C ASP A 213 -11.12 -26.22 -6.77
N GLY A 214 -10.01 -26.96 -6.72
CA GLY A 214 -9.66 -27.82 -5.59
C GLY A 214 -9.37 -27.08 -4.29
N ALA A 215 -8.92 -25.83 -4.36
CA ALA A 215 -8.59 -24.99 -3.21
C ALA A 215 -9.60 -23.87 -2.93
N ARG A 216 -10.81 -23.90 -3.50
CA ARG A 216 -11.80 -22.84 -3.31
C ARG A 216 -12.32 -22.74 -1.88
N ARG A 217 -12.69 -23.86 -1.28
CA ARG A 217 -13.33 -23.90 0.05
C ARG A 217 -12.57 -24.75 1.06
N THR A 218 -11.58 -25.48 0.63
CA THR A 218 -10.80 -26.38 1.48
C THR A 218 -9.34 -26.41 1.06
N LEU A 219 -8.45 -26.37 2.02
CA LEU A 219 -7.04 -26.65 1.82
C LEU A 219 -6.65 -27.78 2.78
N LYS A 220 -6.71 -29.03 2.28
CA LYS A 220 -6.56 -30.22 3.11
C LYS A 220 -5.13 -30.47 3.56
N VAL A 221 -4.16 -30.11 2.72
CA VAL A 221 -2.74 -30.34 2.96
C VAL A 221 -2.08 -28.99 3.16
N THR A 222 -1.55 -28.77 4.35
CA THR A 222 -0.91 -27.53 4.80
C THR A 222 0.43 -27.86 5.46
N ALA A 223 1.27 -26.88 5.70
CA ALA A 223 2.53 -27.09 6.37
C ALA A 223 2.98 -25.83 7.18
N GLY A 224 2.03 -24.99 7.55
CA GLY A 224 2.25 -23.85 8.42
C GLY A 224 1.92 -24.13 9.89
N PRO A 225 2.08 -23.14 10.79
CA PRO A 225 1.73 -23.25 12.21
C PRO A 225 0.23 -23.44 12.45
N PHE A 226 -0.60 -23.07 11.47
CA PHE A 226 -2.05 -23.29 11.47
C PHE A 226 -2.48 -24.14 10.28
N ALA A 227 -3.69 -24.67 10.36
CA ALA A 227 -4.38 -25.37 9.28
C ALA A 227 -5.80 -24.81 9.14
N VAL A 228 -6.37 -24.89 7.93
CA VAL A 228 -7.75 -24.47 7.68
C VAL A 228 -8.68 -25.51 8.29
N GLU A 229 -9.46 -25.14 9.31
CA GLU A 229 -10.48 -26.00 9.92
C GLU A 229 -11.76 -25.96 9.09
N LYS A 230 -12.27 -24.78 8.74
CA LYS A 230 -13.46 -24.59 7.92
C LYS A 230 -13.53 -23.21 7.29
N VAL A 231 -14.20 -23.12 6.15
CA VAL A 231 -14.72 -21.89 5.55
C VAL A 231 -16.25 -21.95 5.66
N ASP A 232 -16.84 -21.04 6.41
CA ASP A 232 -18.28 -20.97 6.68
C ASP A 232 -18.88 -19.71 6.06
N THR A 233 -19.34 -19.84 4.81
CA THR A 233 -19.93 -18.73 4.05
C THR A 233 -21.30 -18.28 4.56
N LYS A 234 -21.94 -19.04 5.46
CA LYS A 234 -23.22 -18.64 6.08
C LYS A 234 -23.00 -17.81 7.35
N ALA A 235 -21.90 -18.07 8.04
CA ALA A 235 -21.50 -17.33 9.22
C ALA A 235 -20.51 -16.20 8.88
N ASP A 236 -20.11 -16.09 7.61
CA ASP A 236 -19.08 -15.18 7.11
C ASP A 236 -17.78 -15.30 7.90
N GLU A 237 -17.33 -16.54 8.11
CA GLU A 237 -16.15 -16.88 8.92
C GLU A 237 -15.25 -17.91 8.26
N LEU A 238 -13.94 -17.71 8.42
CA LEU A 238 -12.91 -18.71 8.14
C LEU A 238 -12.18 -19.03 9.45
N VAL A 239 -12.09 -20.31 9.80
CA VAL A 239 -11.47 -20.76 11.04
C VAL A 239 -10.18 -21.49 10.75
N LEU A 240 -9.09 -20.99 11.38
CA LEU A 240 -7.79 -21.63 11.42
C LEU A 240 -7.60 -22.26 12.79
N THR A 241 -7.05 -23.47 12.85
CA THR A 241 -6.69 -24.19 14.08
C THR A 241 -5.20 -24.48 14.10
N GLY A 242 -4.61 -24.56 15.29
CA GLY A 242 -3.20 -24.91 15.44
C GLY A 242 -2.89 -26.24 14.73
N ASN A 243 -1.81 -26.30 13.97
CA ASN A 243 -1.40 -27.49 13.24
C ASN A 243 -0.57 -28.43 14.15
N PRO A 244 -1.09 -29.62 14.53
CA PRO A 244 -0.39 -30.52 15.42
C PRO A 244 0.87 -31.17 14.80
N ARG A 245 1.05 -31.04 13.47
CA ARG A 245 2.25 -31.51 12.77
C ARG A 245 3.27 -30.42 12.51
N TRP A 246 3.01 -29.21 12.99
CA TRP A 246 3.97 -28.13 12.89
C TRP A 246 5.23 -28.47 13.70
N TRP A 247 6.40 -28.39 13.07
CA TRP A 247 7.70 -28.75 13.65
C TRP A 247 8.42 -27.57 14.29
N GLY A 248 7.99 -26.33 13.99
CA GLY A 248 8.53 -25.13 14.61
C GLY A 248 7.98 -24.91 16.02
N GLU A 249 8.10 -23.68 16.51
CA GLU A 249 7.55 -23.30 17.80
C GLU A 249 6.00 -23.46 17.80
N PRO A 250 5.42 -24.17 18.77
CA PRO A 250 3.96 -24.39 18.81
C PRO A 250 3.19 -23.08 18.81
N ALA A 251 2.11 -22.98 18.04
CA ALA A 251 1.25 -21.81 18.04
C ALA A 251 0.73 -21.51 19.46
N LYS A 252 0.74 -20.24 19.85
CA LYS A 252 0.22 -19.80 21.16
C LYS A 252 -1.31 -19.84 21.22
N LEU A 253 -1.98 -19.59 20.10
CA LEU A 253 -3.44 -19.63 19.97
C LEU A 253 -3.93 -21.02 19.57
N ASP A 254 -5.07 -21.45 20.11
CA ASP A 254 -5.77 -22.65 19.62
C ASP A 254 -6.39 -22.37 18.25
N LYS A 255 -6.97 -21.16 18.07
CA LYS A 255 -7.71 -20.79 16.87
C LYS A 255 -7.53 -19.32 16.50
N ILE A 256 -7.59 -19.07 15.20
CA ILE A 256 -7.80 -17.74 14.61
C ILE A 256 -9.09 -17.81 13.81
N VAL A 257 -10.05 -16.94 14.12
CA VAL A 257 -11.31 -16.80 13.41
C VAL A 257 -11.27 -15.50 12.62
N LEU A 258 -11.16 -15.60 11.30
CA LEU A 258 -11.28 -14.48 10.38
C LEU A 258 -12.75 -14.27 10.08
N ARG A 259 -13.30 -13.11 10.48
CA ARG A 259 -14.71 -12.76 10.28
C ARG A 259 -14.84 -11.63 9.29
N SER A 260 -15.64 -11.84 8.26
CA SER A 260 -16.02 -10.75 7.37
C SER A 260 -16.94 -9.79 8.11
N VAL A 261 -16.47 -8.54 8.26
CA VAL A 261 -17.22 -7.47 8.92
C VAL A 261 -17.00 -6.17 8.15
N PRO A 262 -18.05 -5.56 7.60
CA PRO A 262 -17.96 -4.26 6.96
C PRO A 262 -17.26 -3.22 7.86
N ARG A 263 -16.46 -2.35 7.28
CA ARG A 263 -15.60 -1.42 8.05
C ARG A 263 -16.39 -0.51 9.00
N ASP A 264 -17.57 -0.05 8.58
CA ASP A 264 -18.48 0.78 9.38
C ASP A 264 -19.15 0.03 10.53
N GLU A 265 -19.26 -1.30 10.46
CA GLU A 265 -19.81 -2.14 11.51
C GLU A 265 -18.78 -2.60 12.54
N ARG A 266 -17.48 -2.55 12.23
CA ARG A 266 -16.40 -3.07 13.09
C ARG A 266 -16.42 -2.50 14.50
N VAL A 267 -16.72 -1.22 14.64
CA VAL A 267 -16.82 -0.59 15.97
C VAL A 267 -17.96 -1.18 16.80
N SER A 268 -19.09 -1.50 16.19
CA SER A 268 -20.21 -2.12 16.90
C SER A 268 -19.90 -3.56 17.31
N GLU A 269 -19.18 -4.30 16.50
CA GLU A 269 -18.75 -5.67 16.79
C GLU A 269 -17.62 -5.71 17.85
N LEU A 270 -16.72 -4.71 17.88
CA LEU A 270 -15.76 -4.51 18.98
C LEU A 270 -16.48 -4.25 20.31
N VAL A 271 -17.46 -3.34 20.32
CA VAL A 271 -18.28 -3.02 21.50
C VAL A 271 -19.07 -4.24 21.97
N ALA A 272 -19.57 -5.05 21.05
CA ALA A 272 -20.27 -6.31 21.37
C ALA A 272 -19.33 -7.41 21.87
N GLY A 273 -18.01 -7.21 21.86
CA GLY A 273 -17.01 -8.18 22.26
C GLY A 273 -16.88 -9.37 21.30
N LYS A 274 -17.28 -9.20 20.05
CA LYS A 274 -17.23 -10.25 19.03
C LYS A 274 -15.93 -10.24 18.21
N LEU A 275 -15.14 -9.16 18.33
CA LEU A 275 -13.84 -9.00 17.72
C LEU A 275 -12.76 -8.72 18.77
N ASP A 276 -11.54 -9.13 18.48
CA ASP A 276 -10.34 -8.88 19.28
C ASP A 276 -9.32 -8.03 18.55
N LEU A 277 -9.36 -8.06 17.21
CA LEU A 277 -8.46 -7.34 16.30
C LEU A 277 -9.24 -6.89 15.06
N ALA A 278 -9.14 -5.62 14.70
CA ALA A 278 -9.82 -5.07 13.52
C ALA A 278 -9.08 -3.85 12.97
N GLU A 279 -8.89 -3.79 11.66
CA GLU A 279 -8.55 -2.54 10.98
C GLU A 279 -9.73 -1.57 11.11
N ILE A 280 -9.43 -0.31 11.40
CA ILE A 280 -10.42 0.71 11.70
C ILE A 280 -10.13 2.01 10.96
N ASP A 281 -11.16 2.81 10.74
CA ASP A 281 -11.05 4.15 10.20
C ASP A 281 -10.54 5.16 11.25
N PRO A 282 -10.10 6.38 10.82
CA PRO A 282 -9.62 7.43 11.73
C PRO A 282 -10.63 7.86 12.79
N ASP A 283 -11.92 7.95 12.44
CA ASP A 283 -12.97 8.38 13.38
C ASP A 283 -13.16 7.31 14.48
N THR A 284 -13.10 6.04 14.11
CA THR A 284 -13.13 4.90 15.06
C THR A 284 -11.88 4.87 15.94
N ALA A 285 -10.70 5.13 15.36
CA ALA A 285 -9.46 5.19 16.11
C ALA A 285 -9.49 6.29 17.18
N GLU A 286 -10.05 7.45 16.86
CA GLU A 286 -10.25 8.52 17.83
C GLU A 286 -11.20 8.10 18.97
N GLN A 287 -12.32 7.43 18.66
CA GLN A 287 -13.26 6.92 19.67
C GLN A 287 -12.60 5.89 20.62
N VAL A 288 -11.80 4.97 20.09
CA VAL A 288 -11.05 3.99 20.90
C VAL A 288 -10.04 4.71 21.79
N ALA A 289 -9.26 5.65 21.24
CA ALA A 289 -8.27 6.43 21.97
C ALA A 289 -8.91 7.25 23.12
N GLN A 290 -10.04 7.91 22.86
CA GLN A 290 -10.80 8.65 23.87
C GLN A 290 -11.37 7.72 24.96
N ALA A 291 -11.79 6.50 24.62
CA ALA A 291 -12.30 5.52 25.57
C ALA A 291 -11.20 4.97 26.49
N ALA A 292 -9.99 4.78 25.98
CA ALA A 292 -8.84 4.31 26.76
C ALA A 292 -8.37 5.32 27.83
N GLY A 293 -8.74 6.62 27.68
CA GLY A 293 -8.30 7.69 28.59
C GLY A 293 -6.83 8.07 28.43
N PRO A 294 -6.36 9.12 29.12
CA PRO A 294 -4.94 9.45 29.10
C PRO A 294 -4.15 8.33 29.78
N ARG A 295 -3.29 7.67 29.03
CA ARG A 295 -2.25 6.82 29.62
C ARG A 295 -1.30 7.74 30.39
N ASP A 296 -0.96 7.38 31.62
CA ASP A 296 0.08 8.05 32.40
C ASP A 296 1.40 8.04 31.61
N ALA A 297 1.58 9.06 30.76
CA ALA A 297 2.89 9.49 30.35
C ALA A 297 3.51 10.10 31.59
N GLY A 298 4.47 9.39 32.19
CA GLY A 298 5.11 9.77 33.41
C GLY A 298 5.43 11.27 33.44
N THR A 299 4.96 11.94 34.50
CA THR A 299 5.33 13.30 34.93
C THR A 299 5.29 14.40 33.86
N GLY A 300 4.11 14.66 33.30
CA GLY A 300 3.82 15.92 32.62
C GLY A 300 3.00 16.82 33.55
N THR A 301 3.53 17.94 33.95
CA THR A 301 2.89 19.00 34.74
C THR A 301 1.51 19.34 34.17
N PRO A 302 0.47 19.54 35.02
CA PRO A 302 -0.84 19.96 34.53
C PRO A 302 -0.71 21.27 33.75
N LEU A 303 -1.30 21.34 32.57
CA LEU A 303 -1.43 22.59 31.81
C LEU A 303 -2.24 23.58 32.65
N MET A 304 -1.53 24.52 33.24
CA MET A 304 -2.12 25.71 33.81
C MET A 304 -2.57 26.62 32.66
N GLY A 305 -3.82 27.08 32.71
CA GLY A 305 -4.30 28.15 31.85
C GLY A 305 -3.53 29.44 32.08
N PRO A 306 -3.63 30.43 31.17
CA PRO A 306 -2.81 31.65 31.20
C PRO A 306 -2.98 32.51 32.46
N ASP A 307 -3.94 32.25 33.34
CA ASP A 307 -4.23 33.06 34.53
C ASP A 307 -4.05 32.35 35.87
N GLY A 308 -3.39 31.19 35.94
CA GLY A 308 -2.89 30.62 37.21
C GLY A 308 -3.96 30.24 38.27
N THR A 309 -5.25 30.15 37.88
CA THR A 309 -6.31 29.76 38.83
C THR A 309 -6.87 28.38 38.47
N PRO A 310 -7.00 27.47 39.45
CA PRO A 310 -7.66 26.15 39.23
C PRO A 310 -9.13 26.35 38.92
N ALA A 311 -9.64 25.69 37.84
CA ALA A 311 -11.03 25.67 37.52
C ALA A 311 -11.85 25.08 38.69
N PRO A 312 -12.96 25.70 39.12
CA PRO A 312 -13.75 25.18 40.21
C PRO A 312 -14.40 23.86 39.79
N GLY A 313 -14.06 22.78 40.45
CA GLY A 313 -14.74 21.51 40.34
C GLY A 313 -16.21 21.69 40.69
N SER A 314 -17.10 21.26 39.80
CA SER A 314 -18.53 21.19 40.04
C SER A 314 -18.83 20.15 41.14
N GLY A 315 -18.68 20.54 42.35
CA GLY A 315 -19.23 19.85 43.51
C GLY A 315 -20.73 19.99 43.51
N GLY A 316 -21.44 18.98 43.02
CA GLY A 316 -22.88 18.92 43.15
C GLY A 316 -23.28 18.76 44.63
N SER A 317 -23.63 19.85 45.27
CA SER A 317 -24.33 19.81 46.55
C SER A 317 -25.76 19.25 46.35
N ALA A 318 -25.94 18.00 46.73
CA ALA A 318 -27.24 17.40 46.89
C ALA A 318 -27.95 18.07 48.07
N LEU A 319 -28.90 18.93 47.78
CA LEU A 319 -29.90 19.36 48.80
C LEU A 319 -30.88 18.21 49.04
N PRO A 320 -31.18 17.83 50.31
CA PRO A 320 -32.18 16.83 50.59
C PRO A 320 -33.56 17.39 50.27
N GLY A 321 -34.19 16.86 49.22
CA GLY A 321 -35.60 17.15 48.91
C GLY A 321 -36.53 16.28 49.70
N PRO A 322 -37.82 16.69 49.87
CA PRO A 322 -38.80 15.96 50.63
C PRO A 322 -39.08 14.60 49.98
N GLN A 323 -39.16 13.58 50.84
CA GLN A 323 -39.42 12.20 50.46
C GLN A 323 -40.71 12.04 49.65
N GLY A 324 -40.62 11.40 48.47
CA GLY A 324 -41.76 10.78 47.82
C GLY A 324 -42.07 11.15 46.35
N ARG A 325 -41.32 12.06 45.70
CA ARG A 325 -41.55 12.35 44.27
C ARG A 325 -40.25 12.19 43.45
N SER A 326 -40.36 11.55 42.29
CA SER A 326 -39.22 11.46 41.40
C SER A 326 -38.82 12.88 40.92
N ALA A 327 -37.53 13.09 40.62
CA ALA A 327 -37.04 14.38 40.12
C ALA A 327 -37.79 14.81 38.84
N ALA A 328 -38.31 13.87 38.07
CA ALA A 328 -39.17 14.12 36.90
C ALA A 328 -40.53 14.65 37.27
N GLU A 329 -41.19 14.13 38.34
CA GLU A 329 -42.48 14.60 38.84
C GLU A 329 -42.37 15.98 39.48
N ALA A 330 -41.26 16.27 40.17
CA ALA A 330 -41.02 17.60 40.72
C ALA A 330 -40.83 18.65 39.63
N LEU A 331 -40.13 18.35 38.56
CA LEU A 331 -39.96 19.23 37.40
C LEU A 331 -41.27 19.42 36.59
N ARG A 332 -42.04 18.34 36.43
CA ARG A 332 -43.36 18.41 35.78
C ARG A 332 -44.28 19.33 36.58
N SER A 333 -44.33 19.18 37.91
CA SER A 333 -45.12 20.03 38.79
C SER A 333 -44.66 21.49 38.75
N TRP A 334 -43.36 21.73 38.63
CA TRP A 334 -42.79 23.08 38.51
C TRP A 334 -43.11 23.73 37.16
N ALA A 335 -42.98 22.97 36.04
CA ALA A 335 -43.27 23.45 34.71
C ALA A 335 -44.77 23.84 34.56
N ILE A 336 -45.66 23.00 35.04
CA ILE A 336 -47.11 23.27 35.05
C ILE A 336 -47.45 24.51 35.93
N ALA A 337 -46.80 24.64 37.10
CA ALA A 337 -46.97 25.77 37.99
C ALA A 337 -46.43 27.11 37.39
N ASN A 338 -45.54 27.05 36.40
CA ASN A 338 -44.99 28.23 35.73
C ASN A 338 -45.55 28.46 34.31
N GLY A 339 -46.72 27.89 34.00
CA GLY A 339 -47.45 28.21 32.78
C GLY A 339 -47.09 27.41 31.54
N SER A 340 -46.35 26.29 31.70
CA SER A 340 -46.18 25.32 30.63
C SER A 340 -47.42 24.42 30.53
N ASP A 341 -47.86 24.13 29.33
CA ASP A 341 -48.95 23.16 29.14
C ASP A 341 -48.47 21.72 29.41
N GLU A 342 -49.38 20.81 29.58
CA GLU A 342 -49.08 19.41 29.94
C GLU A 342 -48.33 18.71 28.83
N GLU A 343 -48.59 19.08 27.57
CA GLU A 343 -47.97 18.53 26.36
C GLU A 343 -46.45 18.89 26.29
N ALA A 344 -46.12 20.17 26.55
CA ALA A 344 -44.72 20.61 26.59
C ALA A 344 -43.93 19.93 27.74
N ALA A 345 -44.54 19.68 28.90
CA ALA A 345 -43.94 18.99 30.01
C ALA A 345 -43.71 17.49 29.71
N GLU A 346 -44.62 16.86 28.94
CA GLU A 346 -44.44 15.48 28.47
C GLU A 346 -43.34 15.37 27.42
N GLU A 347 -43.28 16.30 26.46
CA GLU A 347 -42.19 16.35 25.47
C GLU A 347 -40.82 16.53 26.13
N GLU A 348 -40.71 17.41 27.14
CA GLU A 348 -39.43 17.59 27.84
C GLU A 348 -39.00 16.34 28.64
N THR A 349 -39.97 15.64 29.28
CA THR A 349 -39.67 14.38 30.00
C THR A 349 -39.22 13.28 29.03
N LEU A 350 -39.86 13.16 27.87
CA LEU A 350 -39.46 12.22 26.80
C LEU A 350 -38.11 12.60 26.24
N ALA A 351 -37.83 13.89 26.03
CA ALA A 351 -36.52 14.35 25.56
C ALA A 351 -35.38 14.04 26.55
N ARG A 352 -35.64 14.25 27.88
CA ARG A 352 -34.69 13.89 28.96
C ARG A 352 -34.49 12.39 29.06
N GLU A 353 -35.54 11.59 28.93
CA GLU A 353 -35.41 10.13 28.92
C GLU A 353 -34.59 9.63 27.73
N LYS A 354 -34.84 10.20 26.54
CA LYS A 354 -34.03 9.93 25.32
C LYS A 354 -32.56 10.29 25.54
N ARG A 355 -32.24 11.49 26.11
CA ARG A 355 -30.89 11.91 26.44
C ARG A 355 -30.21 10.92 27.42
N ARG A 356 -30.89 10.55 28.53
CA ARG A 356 -30.38 9.63 29.53
C ARG A 356 -30.13 8.22 28.95
N LYS A 357 -30.99 7.74 28.04
CA LYS A 357 -30.77 6.48 27.32
C LYS A 357 -29.58 6.59 26.36
N ALA A 358 -29.41 7.72 25.68
CA ALA A 358 -28.27 7.99 24.82
C ALA A 358 -26.95 8.08 25.59
N GLU A 359 -26.92 8.79 26.72
CA GLU A 359 -25.79 8.89 27.63
C GLU A 359 -25.39 7.52 28.20
N ALA A 360 -26.36 6.73 28.66
CA ALA A 360 -26.13 5.37 29.14
C ALA A 360 -25.59 4.44 28.03
N LYS A 361 -26.06 4.59 26.79
CA LYS A 361 -25.56 3.88 25.63
C LYS A 361 -24.12 4.29 25.33
N GLN A 362 -23.82 5.58 25.34
CA GLN A 362 -22.49 6.10 25.10
C GLN A 362 -21.48 5.65 26.18
N GLU A 363 -21.88 5.67 27.45
CA GLU A 363 -21.04 5.20 28.55
C GLU A 363 -20.76 3.69 28.45
N ARG A 364 -21.76 2.87 28.09
CA ARG A 364 -21.54 1.44 27.81
C ARG A 364 -20.57 1.22 26.67
N ARG A 365 -20.71 2.01 25.58
CA ARG A 365 -19.81 1.97 24.42
C ARG A 365 -18.38 2.34 24.83
N ARG A 366 -18.20 3.45 25.56
CA ARG A 366 -16.91 3.88 26.08
C ARG A 366 -16.26 2.79 26.95
N LYS A 367 -17.02 2.23 27.90
CA LYS A 367 -16.53 1.15 28.77
C LYS A 367 -16.13 -0.10 27.97
N ALA A 368 -16.86 -0.47 26.93
CA ALA A 368 -16.51 -1.60 26.09
C ALA A 368 -15.22 -1.34 25.28
N LEU A 369 -15.06 -0.14 24.75
CA LEU A 369 -13.90 0.27 23.97
C LEU A 369 -12.65 0.50 24.83
N SER A 370 -12.77 0.77 26.13
CA SER A 370 -11.61 0.98 27.02
C SER A 370 -10.73 -0.25 27.18
N GLY A 371 -11.18 -1.44 26.77
CA GLY A 371 -10.36 -2.67 26.73
C GLY A 371 -9.59 -2.86 25.42
N PHE A 372 -9.62 -1.85 24.53
CA PHE A 372 -8.90 -1.85 23.27
C PHE A 372 -7.90 -0.69 23.20
N GLU A 373 -6.87 -0.88 22.41
CA GLU A 373 -5.90 0.17 22.04
C GLU A 373 -5.83 0.31 20.53
N VAL A 374 -5.44 1.51 20.10
CA VAL A 374 -5.16 1.78 18.68
C VAL A 374 -3.69 1.55 18.43
N ARG A 375 -3.37 0.58 17.58
CA ARG A 375 -2.05 0.31 17.06
C ARG A 375 -1.91 0.98 15.69
N LYS A 376 -0.79 1.66 15.47
CA LYS A 376 -0.61 2.52 14.31
C LYS A 376 0.72 2.24 13.64
N SER A 377 0.67 2.10 12.32
CA SER A 377 1.85 2.05 11.45
C SER A 377 1.50 2.63 10.09
N LEU A 378 2.37 2.45 9.13
CA LEU A 378 2.12 2.72 7.72
C LEU A 378 2.09 1.40 6.96
N GLU A 379 1.07 1.21 6.13
CA GLU A 379 0.98 0.05 5.24
C GLU A 379 2.14 0.03 4.23
N PRO A 380 2.56 -1.14 3.74
CA PRO A 380 3.46 -1.22 2.59
C PRO A 380 2.72 -0.88 1.28
N ALA A 381 2.05 0.28 1.27
CA ALA A 381 1.27 0.77 0.16
C ALA A 381 1.24 2.30 0.17
N TYR A 382 1.09 2.92 -0.98
CA TYR A 382 0.99 4.38 -1.08
C TYR A 382 -0.18 4.80 -1.93
N THR A 383 -0.78 5.95 -1.59
CA THR A 383 -1.83 6.59 -2.39
C THR A 383 -1.19 7.54 -3.39
N GLN A 384 -1.69 7.51 -4.62
CA GLN A 384 -1.25 8.37 -5.72
C GLN A 384 -2.43 9.11 -6.36
N LEU A 385 -2.14 10.24 -7.00
CA LEU A 385 -2.99 10.82 -8.01
C LEU A 385 -2.62 10.21 -9.37
N ALA A 386 -3.54 9.54 -10.02
CA ALA A 386 -3.40 9.03 -11.37
C ALA A 386 -3.95 10.05 -12.38
N LEU A 387 -3.21 10.24 -13.47
CA LEU A 387 -3.56 11.10 -14.58
C LEU A 387 -3.71 10.22 -15.83
N ASN A 388 -4.90 10.12 -16.38
CA ASN A 388 -5.15 9.31 -17.58
C ASN A 388 -4.60 10.00 -18.80
N GLY A 389 -3.55 9.45 -19.38
CA GLY A 389 -2.86 10.00 -20.55
C GLY A 389 -3.28 9.40 -21.89
N ALA A 390 -4.38 8.63 -21.93
CA ALA A 390 -4.83 8.00 -23.18
C ALA A 390 -5.28 9.01 -24.22
N ASP A 391 -6.04 10.00 -23.80
CA ASP A 391 -6.67 11.00 -24.64
C ASP A 391 -6.90 12.33 -23.92
N GLY A 392 -7.65 13.24 -24.54
CA GLY A 392 -8.03 14.52 -23.95
C GLY A 392 -6.84 15.42 -23.59
N PRO A 393 -7.04 16.38 -22.69
CA PRO A 393 -5.99 17.34 -22.31
C PRO A 393 -4.74 16.67 -21.67
N LEU A 394 -4.93 15.57 -20.95
CA LEU A 394 -3.86 14.85 -20.27
C LEU A 394 -3.03 13.94 -21.18
N ALA A 395 -3.39 13.77 -22.46
CA ALA A 395 -2.51 13.15 -23.46
C ALA A 395 -1.23 13.98 -23.66
N ASP A 396 -1.29 15.30 -23.47
CA ASP A 396 -0.12 16.19 -23.52
C ASP A 396 0.68 16.12 -22.20
N GLU A 397 1.94 15.67 -22.30
CA GLU A 397 2.87 15.58 -21.15
C GLU A 397 3.01 16.92 -20.41
N ARG A 398 2.98 18.06 -21.12
CA ARG A 398 3.10 19.39 -20.51
C ARG A 398 1.93 19.68 -19.59
N VAL A 399 0.71 19.24 -19.95
CA VAL A 399 -0.48 19.39 -19.09
C VAL A 399 -0.37 18.48 -17.87
N ARG A 400 0.04 17.21 -18.03
CA ARG A 400 0.26 16.32 -16.88
C ARG A 400 1.31 16.87 -15.93
N ARG A 401 2.44 17.36 -16.46
CA ARG A 401 3.48 17.99 -15.64
C ARG A 401 3.01 19.27 -14.96
N ALA A 402 2.16 20.08 -15.61
CA ALA A 402 1.56 21.25 -15.01
C ALA A 402 0.67 20.88 -13.80
N VAL A 403 -0.20 19.88 -13.96
CA VAL A 403 -1.01 19.34 -12.87
C VAL A 403 -0.10 18.88 -11.71
N ALA A 404 0.90 18.05 -12.00
CA ALA A 404 1.79 17.49 -10.98
C ALA A 404 2.59 18.57 -10.23
N ARG A 405 3.09 19.61 -10.93
CA ARG A 405 3.85 20.72 -10.32
C ARG A 405 2.99 21.75 -9.60
N ALA A 406 1.67 21.73 -9.78
CA ALA A 406 0.74 22.54 -9.00
C ALA A 406 0.54 22.00 -7.59
N LEU A 407 0.81 20.70 -7.34
CA LEU A 407 0.49 20.02 -6.09
C LEU A 407 1.54 20.27 -5.01
N ASP A 408 1.09 20.68 -3.84
CA ASP A 408 1.84 20.70 -2.60
C ASP A 408 1.67 19.33 -1.90
N ARG A 409 2.54 18.39 -2.25
CA ARG A 409 2.46 17.01 -1.76
C ARG A 409 2.64 16.90 -0.24
N GLU A 410 3.45 17.77 0.37
CA GLU A 410 3.61 17.84 1.82
C GLU A 410 2.29 18.16 2.50
N LYS A 411 1.56 19.19 2.05
CA LYS A 411 0.26 19.55 2.61
C LYS A 411 -0.80 18.47 2.39
N LEU A 412 -0.70 17.69 1.32
CA LEU A 412 -1.60 16.57 1.07
C LEU A 412 -1.30 15.41 2.04
N ALA A 413 -0.03 15.05 2.25
CA ALA A 413 0.39 14.05 3.23
C ALA A 413 0.04 14.49 4.66
N GLU A 414 0.30 15.75 5.04
CA GLU A 414 -0.06 16.31 6.34
C GLU A 414 -1.56 16.23 6.63
N ALA A 415 -2.40 16.46 5.63
CA ALA A 415 -3.85 16.43 5.80
C ALA A 415 -4.37 15.06 6.25
N VAL A 416 -3.70 13.98 5.87
CA VAL A 416 -4.08 12.59 6.19
C VAL A 416 -3.33 12.06 7.41
N LEU A 417 -2.02 12.25 7.47
CA LEU A 417 -1.16 11.55 8.42
C LEU A 417 -0.96 12.31 9.74
N LYS A 418 -0.88 13.65 9.69
CA LYS A 418 -0.64 14.48 10.88
C LYS A 418 -1.74 14.37 11.96
N PRO A 419 -3.05 14.32 11.62
CA PRO A 419 -4.10 14.09 12.61
C PRO A 419 -3.98 12.74 13.32
N LEU A 420 -3.34 11.76 12.68
CA LEU A 420 -3.13 10.42 13.22
C LEU A 420 -1.85 10.32 14.08
N GLY A 421 -1.03 11.39 14.10
CA GLY A 421 0.29 11.38 14.76
C GLY A 421 1.30 10.49 14.04
N LEU A 422 1.13 10.29 12.73
CA LEU A 422 2.06 9.55 11.86
C LEU A 422 2.98 10.53 11.11
N PRO A 423 4.19 10.10 10.73
CA PRO A 423 5.07 10.87 9.86
C PRO A 423 4.37 11.26 8.57
N ALA A 424 4.39 12.55 8.23
CA ALA A 424 3.62 13.12 7.13
C ALA A 424 4.54 13.53 5.97
N GLU A 425 5.35 12.59 5.51
CA GLU A 425 6.26 12.78 4.40
C GLU A 425 5.65 12.30 3.09
N PRO A 426 5.78 13.07 1.98
CA PRO A 426 5.34 12.60 0.68
C PRO A 426 6.23 11.47 0.16
N VAL A 427 5.64 10.51 -0.55
CA VAL A 427 6.38 9.38 -1.12
C VAL A 427 7.25 9.84 -2.29
N GLY A 428 8.56 9.56 -2.21
CA GLY A 428 9.55 9.99 -3.20
C GLY A 428 9.78 9.02 -4.36
N SER A 429 9.20 7.81 -4.33
CA SER A 429 9.39 6.80 -5.37
C SER A 429 8.09 6.07 -5.68
N HIS A 430 7.91 5.71 -6.96
CA HIS A 430 6.83 4.84 -7.41
C HIS A 430 7.10 3.36 -7.15
N LEU A 431 8.37 2.98 -6.94
CA LEU A 431 8.82 1.58 -6.97
C LEU A 431 9.13 1.04 -5.59
N ALA A 432 9.40 1.89 -4.62
CA ALA A 432 9.77 1.49 -3.27
C ALA A 432 9.36 2.57 -2.26
N LEU A 433 9.24 2.19 -1.00
CA LEU A 433 8.96 3.09 0.11
C LEU A 433 10.20 3.28 0.97
N SER A 434 10.26 4.36 1.74
CA SER A 434 11.35 4.64 2.66
C SER A 434 11.63 3.44 3.57
N GLY A 435 12.90 3.07 3.70
CA GLY A 435 13.36 1.88 4.40
C GLY A 435 13.59 0.66 3.51
N GLN A 436 12.98 0.57 2.33
CA GLN A 436 13.22 -0.53 1.41
C GLN A 436 14.56 -0.32 0.66
N PRO A 437 15.37 -1.38 0.42
CA PRO A 437 16.69 -1.24 -0.21
C PRO A 437 16.69 -0.60 -1.61
N ALA A 438 15.58 -0.69 -2.33
CA ALA A 438 15.42 -0.10 -3.66
C ALA A 438 15.05 1.39 -3.62
N TYR A 439 14.66 1.93 -2.46
CA TYR A 439 14.19 3.30 -2.33
C TYR A 439 15.26 4.32 -2.71
N ALA A 440 14.84 5.29 -3.45
CA ALA A 440 15.52 6.57 -3.63
C ALA A 440 14.46 7.60 -4.04
N ASP A 441 14.56 8.81 -3.53
CA ASP A 441 13.65 9.88 -3.96
C ASP A 441 13.98 10.31 -5.40
N GLY A 442 13.09 9.94 -6.32
CA GLY A 442 13.14 10.27 -7.74
C GLY A 442 12.30 11.50 -8.10
N SER A 443 11.58 12.09 -7.15
CA SER A 443 10.61 13.16 -7.39
C SER A 443 11.23 14.42 -8.00
N GLY A 444 12.52 14.64 -7.80
CA GLY A 444 13.28 15.72 -8.44
C GLY A 444 13.23 15.72 -9.98
N ALA A 445 12.94 14.57 -10.61
CA ALA A 445 12.78 14.49 -12.07
C ALA A 445 11.51 15.21 -12.58
N LEU A 446 10.48 15.33 -11.74
CA LEU A 446 9.30 16.16 -12.02
C LEU A 446 9.60 17.66 -11.88
N GLY A 447 10.50 18.03 -10.99
CA GLY A 447 10.76 19.37 -10.48
C GLY A 447 9.93 19.67 -9.23
N GLU A 448 10.32 20.72 -8.52
CA GLU A 448 9.63 21.17 -7.31
C GLU A 448 8.24 21.75 -7.62
N GLN A 449 7.40 21.86 -6.57
CA GLN A 449 6.13 22.56 -6.68
C GLN A 449 6.36 24.00 -7.15
N ASP A 450 5.76 24.38 -8.26
CA ASP A 450 5.84 25.74 -8.81
C ASP A 450 4.60 26.07 -9.66
N ALA A 451 3.68 26.84 -9.09
CA ALA A 451 2.47 27.28 -9.77
C ALA A 451 2.75 28.21 -10.97
N LYS A 452 3.89 28.91 -10.99
CA LYS A 452 4.26 29.77 -12.13
C LYS A 452 4.73 28.93 -13.29
N GLU A 453 5.57 27.95 -13.03
CA GLU A 453 6.04 27.00 -14.02
C GLU A 453 4.89 26.12 -14.55
N ALA A 454 3.97 25.70 -13.66
CA ALA A 454 2.77 24.99 -14.05
C ALA A 454 1.93 25.78 -15.07
N ARG A 455 1.74 27.09 -14.84
CA ARG A 455 1.05 27.96 -15.82
C ARG A 455 1.85 28.15 -17.11
N ALA A 456 3.18 28.19 -17.05
CA ALA A 456 4.02 28.27 -18.25
C ALA A 456 3.85 27.00 -19.11
N LEU A 457 3.87 25.81 -18.49
CA LEU A 457 3.63 24.54 -19.18
C LEU A 457 2.24 24.47 -19.81
N LEU A 458 1.20 25.00 -19.15
CA LEU A 458 -0.13 25.12 -19.74
C LEU A 458 -0.15 26.04 -20.93
N ALA A 459 0.50 27.21 -20.84
CA ALA A 459 0.60 28.15 -21.96
C ALA A 459 1.35 27.55 -23.18
N ASP A 460 2.44 26.81 -22.92
CA ASP A 460 3.19 26.09 -23.95
C ASP A 460 2.36 24.97 -24.61
N ALA A 461 1.39 24.38 -23.88
CA ALA A 461 0.42 23.43 -24.41
C ALA A 461 -0.77 24.10 -25.13
N GLY A 462 -0.81 25.45 -25.15
CA GLY A 462 -1.86 26.25 -25.80
C GLY A 462 -3.03 26.60 -24.89
N TRP A 463 -2.97 26.33 -23.59
CA TRP A 463 -3.99 26.68 -22.61
C TRP A 463 -3.66 28.05 -21.99
N VAL A 464 -4.45 29.08 -22.33
CA VAL A 464 -4.17 30.46 -21.92
C VAL A 464 -5.29 31.06 -21.10
N PRO A 465 -4.97 31.92 -20.07
CA PRO A 465 -5.98 32.57 -19.25
C PRO A 465 -6.90 33.48 -20.09
N GLY A 466 -8.22 33.41 -19.84
CA GLY A 466 -9.19 34.29 -20.44
C GLY A 466 -9.38 34.12 -21.96
N GLY A 467 -8.99 32.98 -22.52
CA GLY A 467 -9.35 32.61 -23.89
C GLY A 467 -10.87 32.71 -24.10
N PRO A 468 -11.37 32.98 -25.34
CA PRO A 468 -12.79 33.12 -25.59
C PRO A 468 -13.51 31.80 -25.25
N VAL A 469 -14.15 31.77 -24.09
CA VAL A 469 -15.00 30.66 -23.65
C VAL A 469 -16.37 30.88 -24.29
N LYS A 470 -16.81 29.95 -25.14
CA LYS A 470 -18.23 29.89 -25.49
C LYS A 470 -18.99 29.51 -24.23
N LYS A 471 -19.92 30.35 -23.78
CA LYS A 471 -20.87 29.94 -22.74
C LYS A 471 -21.62 28.72 -23.24
N THR A 472 -21.40 27.60 -22.64
CA THR A 472 -22.23 26.39 -22.80
C THR A 472 -23.55 26.64 -22.12
N GLU A 473 -24.64 26.47 -22.83
CA GLU A 473 -25.97 26.27 -22.22
C GLU A 473 -25.92 24.92 -21.52
N ASP A 474 -26.54 24.84 -20.34
CA ASP A 474 -26.52 23.69 -19.44
C ASP A 474 -26.63 22.34 -20.18
N GLY A 475 -25.56 21.55 -20.18
CA GLY A 475 -25.59 20.18 -20.70
C GLY A 475 -24.39 19.69 -21.54
N GLU A 476 -23.33 20.49 -21.78
CA GLU A 476 -22.13 19.98 -22.49
C GLU A 476 -21.02 19.53 -21.55
N GLU A 477 -20.54 18.32 -21.80
CA GLU A 477 -19.54 17.54 -21.06
C GLU A 477 -18.14 18.17 -21.02
N ALA A 478 -17.37 17.86 -19.97
CA ALA A 478 -15.97 18.27 -19.82
C ALA A 478 -15.12 17.88 -21.05
N ALA A 479 -14.07 18.65 -21.33
CA ALA A 479 -13.17 18.40 -22.47
C ALA A 479 -12.44 17.06 -22.28
N GLY A 480 -12.96 16.01 -22.88
CA GLY A 480 -12.47 14.63 -22.75
C GLY A 480 -13.56 13.57 -22.93
N ALA A 481 -14.83 14.00 -23.05
CA ALA A 481 -15.92 13.06 -23.25
C ALA A 481 -16.35 13.01 -24.72
N GLU A 482 -15.83 12.07 -25.48
CA GLU A 482 -16.54 11.55 -26.65
C GLU A 482 -17.29 10.27 -26.21
N LYS A 483 -18.63 10.33 -26.29
CA LYS A 483 -19.49 9.15 -26.11
C LYS A 483 -19.33 8.23 -27.31
N SER A 484 -18.95 6.99 -27.08
CA SER A 484 -19.38 5.89 -27.93
C SER A 484 -20.79 5.49 -27.51
N GLU A 485 -21.78 5.81 -28.34
CA GLU A 485 -23.11 5.22 -28.24
C GLU A 485 -22.98 3.79 -28.76
N ASP A 486 -23.20 2.79 -27.90
CA ASP A 486 -23.72 1.49 -28.28
C ASP A 486 -24.36 0.78 -27.08
N ASP A 487 -25.63 0.61 -27.25
CA ASP A 487 -26.65 -0.35 -26.80
C ASP A 487 -26.52 -1.08 -25.44
N GLU A 488 -27.57 -0.80 -24.65
CA GLU A 488 -28.05 -1.56 -23.49
C GLU A 488 -28.32 -3.02 -23.87
N ASP A 489 -27.81 -3.97 -23.06
CA ASP A 489 -28.64 -5.08 -22.62
C ASP A 489 -28.15 -5.64 -21.26
N GLY A 490 -29.08 -5.62 -20.31
CA GLY A 490 -28.79 -5.92 -18.92
C GLY A 490 -28.57 -7.41 -18.61
N LYS A 491 -27.65 -7.66 -17.70
CA LYS A 491 -27.78 -8.76 -16.72
C LYS A 491 -27.01 -8.42 -15.45
N LYS A 492 -27.74 -8.34 -14.36
CA LYS A 492 -27.24 -8.29 -13.00
C LYS A 492 -26.45 -9.58 -12.68
N SER A 493 -25.25 -9.44 -12.17
CA SER A 493 -24.65 -10.42 -11.29
C SER A 493 -24.00 -9.72 -10.09
N ASP A 494 -24.50 -10.04 -8.93
CA ASP A 494 -23.99 -9.70 -7.61
C ASP A 494 -22.58 -10.25 -7.41
N GLY A 495 -21.65 -9.43 -6.89
CA GLY A 495 -20.31 -9.87 -6.51
C GLY A 495 -19.54 -8.70 -5.95
N GLY A 496 -19.55 -8.54 -4.61
CA GLY A 496 -18.74 -7.55 -3.90
C GLY A 496 -17.25 -7.86 -4.08
N ASP A 497 -16.51 -6.81 -4.38
CA ASP A 497 -15.05 -6.88 -4.54
C ASP A 497 -14.39 -5.87 -3.63
N ASP A 498 -13.43 -6.35 -2.85
CA ASP A 498 -12.47 -5.50 -2.16
C ASP A 498 -11.12 -5.61 -2.87
N GLY A 499 -10.80 -4.52 -3.52
CA GLY A 499 -9.70 -4.41 -4.45
C GLY A 499 -8.35 -4.85 -3.95
N THR A 500 -7.87 -5.94 -4.49
CA THR A 500 -6.44 -6.13 -4.66
C THR A 500 -6.17 -7.11 -5.78
N TYR A 501 -5.44 -6.66 -6.81
CA TYR A 501 -4.85 -7.44 -7.90
C TYR A 501 -5.81 -8.00 -8.96
N ILE A 502 -6.04 -7.22 -10.00
CA ILE A 502 -6.52 -7.73 -11.28
C ILE A 502 -5.32 -7.91 -12.21
N VAL A 503 -5.17 -9.12 -12.69
CA VAL A 503 -4.21 -9.49 -13.73
C VAL A 503 -4.94 -9.53 -15.07
N GLY A 504 -4.33 -8.94 -16.07
CA GLY A 504 -4.86 -8.92 -17.43
C GLY A 504 -5.00 -10.32 -18.04
N GLU A 505 -6.03 -10.49 -18.83
CA GLU A 505 -6.27 -11.70 -19.61
C GLU A 505 -5.24 -11.89 -20.71
N ASP A 506 -4.84 -13.15 -20.88
CA ASP A 506 -3.81 -13.58 -21.80
C ASP A 506 -4.28 -13.62 -23.24
N ASP A 507 -3.34 -13.31 -24.12
CA ASP A 507 -3.39 -13.53 -25.55
C ASP A 507 -3.76 -14.95 -25.95
N LYS A 508 -4.80 -15.11 -26.71
CA LYS A 508 -5.03 -16.30 -27.51
C LYS A 508 -4.26 -16.16 -28.82
N ASN A 509 -3.10 -16.78 -28.89
CA ASN A 509 -2.48 -17.14 -30.15
C ASN A 509 -3.31 -18.26 -30.81
N ALA A 510 -3.87 -17.97 -31.95
CA ALA A 510 -4.36 -18.96 -32.88
C ALA A 510 -3.35 -19.09 -34.01
N ASP A 511 -2.71 -20.26 -34.05
CA ASP A 511 -1.96 -20.75 -35.22
C ASP A 511 -2.88 -20.91 -36.42
N GLY A 512 -2.42 -20.45 -37.57
CA GLY A 512 -3.05 -20.70 -38.85
C GLY A 512 -2.03 -20.56 -39.96
N GLU A 513 -1.57 -21.71 -40.43
CA GLU A 513 -0.59 -21.91 -41.50
C GLU A 513 -1.09 -21.48 -42.88
N ASP A 514 -0.08 -21.18 -43.75
CA ASP A 514 0.02 -21.35 -45.20
C ASP A 514 -0.82 -20.47 -46.15
N GLU A 515 -0.26 -19.88 -47.16
CA GLU A 515 0.52 -20.23 -48.33
C GLU A 515 0.71 -19.00 -49.25
N LYS A 516 1.95 -18.91 -49.80
CA LYS A 516 2.41 -18.54 -51.13
C LYS A 516 1.68 -17.48 -51.99
N GLY A 517 2.51 -16.58 -52.50
CA GLY A 517 2.37 -16.17 -53.87
C GLY A 517 2.92 -14.80 -54.25
N LYS A 518 4.16 -14.76 -54.66
CA LYS A 518 4.76 -14.17 -55.85
C LYS A 518 4.41 -12.76 -56.34
N ASP A 519 5.53 -12.07 -56.52
CA ASP A 519 5.98 -11.27 -57.69
C ASP A 519 5.40 -9.88 -57.92
N GLY A 520 6.33 -8.97 -58.00
CA GLY A 520 6.42 -8.11 -59.18
C GLY A 520 6.85 -6.65 -58.94
N THR A 521 8.15 -6.45 -59.05
CA THR A 521 8.84 -5.39 -59.79
C THR A 521 8.50 -3.90 -59.58
N ASP A 522 9.57 -3.22 -59.15
CA ASP A 522 10.28 -2.08 -59.78
C ASP A 522 9.58 -0.72 -59.96
N GLN A 523 10.16 0.30 -59.47
CA GLN A 523 10.99 1.38 -60.03
C GLN A 523 10.87 2.64 -59.21
N GLU A 524 11.95 3.03 -58.56
CA GLU A 524 12.98 4.01 -58.98
C GLU A 524 12.54 5.48 -59.15
N SER A 525 13.36 6.25 -58.50
CA SER A 525 13.72 7.66 -58.73
C SER A 525 12.95 8.70 -57.92
N GLY A 526 13.59 9.61 -57.24
CA GLY A 526 14.73 10.40 -57.49
C GLY A 526 14.98 11.38 -56.35
N GLU A 527 16.23 11.58 -56.16
CA GLU A 527 16.84 12.57 -55.27
C GLU A 527 16.40 14.01 -55.54
N LYS A 528 16.39 14.82 -54.48
CA LYS A 528 17.13 16.10 -54.52
C LYS A 528 17.39 16.67 -53.14
N HIS A 529 18.65 16.83 -52.89
CA HIS A 529 19.26 17.65 -51.85
C HIS A 529 18.81 19.11 -51.86
N SER A 530 18.69 19.71 -50.73
CA SER A 530 19.13 21.08 -50.53
C SER A 530 19.54 21.33 -49.07
N SER A 531 20.83 21.61 -48.97
CA SER A 531 21.51 22.09 -47.76
C SER A 531 21.25 23.59 -47.55
N GLY A 532 21.22 24.01 -46.29
CA GLY A 532 21.22 25.44 -45.94
C GLY A 532 21.35 25.73 -44.46
N LYS A 533 22.57 25.69 -43.99
CA LYS A 533 23.32 26.56 -43.05
C LYS A 533 22.58 27.29 -41.95
N ASN A 534 23.16 27.03 -40.77
CA ASN A 534 23.23 27.85 -39.52
C ASN A 534 23.19 29.37 -39.75
N THR A 535 22.48 30.03 -38.85
CA THR A 535 23.03 31.25 -38.23
C THR A 535 22.42 31.45 -36.82
N ALA A 536 23.32 31.73 -35.89
CA ALA A 536 23.06 32.08 -34.50
C ALA A 536 22.62 33.54 -34.35
N GLN A 537 22.08 33.81 -33.18
CA GLN A 537 22.09 35.09 -32.48
C GLN A 537 21.02 36.13 -32.78
N GLY A 538 20.34 36.54 -31.73
CA GLY A 538 19.69 37.83 -31.63
C GLY A 538 18.65 37.87 -30.52
N GLY A 539 19.07 38.25 -29.32
CA GLY A 539 18.17 38.62 -28.24
C GLY A 539 17.31 39.80 -28.63
N ALA A 540 16.02 39.75 -28.34
CA ALA A 540 15.12 40.87 -28.44
C ALA A 540 15.01 41.61 -27.09
N PRO A 541 15.01 42.95 -27.10
CA PRO A 541 14.89 43.75 -25.87
C PRO A 541 13.45 43.88 -25.39
N GLY A 542 13.33 43.94 -24.07
CA GLY A 542 12.21 44.20 -23.24
C GLY A 542 10.98 44.90 -23.80
N ALA A 543 9.85 44.24 -23.67
CA ALA A 543 8.57 44.91 -23.68
C ALA A 543 8.24 45.39 -22.27
N TYR A 544 8.07 46.69 -22.16
CA TYR A 544 7.56 47.35 -20.97
C TYR A 544 6.18 46.81 -20.61
N ALA A 545 6.07 46.12 -19.46
CA ALA A 545 4.78 45.81 -18.88
C ALA A 545 4.34 46.98 -17.99
N PRO A 546 3.12 47.51 -18.15
CA PRO A 546 2.58 48.52 -17.21
C PRO A 546 2.46 47.88 -15.83
N LYS A 547 2.82 48.63 -14.77
CA LYS A 547 2.56 48.28 -13.39
C LYS A 547 1.06 48.07 -13.19
N GLY A 548 0.60 46.82 -13.30
CA GLY A 548 -0.70 46.40 -12.81
C GLY A 548 -0.66 46.31 -11.30
N THR A 549 -1.63 46.88 -10.66
CA THR A 549 -1.96 46.73 -9.24
C THR A 549 -1.92 45.26 -8.87
N ALA A 550 -1.15 44.89 -7.84
CA ALA A 550 -1.11 43.53 -7.29
C ALA A 550 -2.54 43.10 -6.96
N ALA A 551 -2.98 42.01 -7.56
CA ALA A 551 -4.24 41.36 -7.21
C ALA A 551 -4.16 40.90 -5.74
N PRO A 552 -5.27 40.96 -4.97
CA PRO A 552 -5.28 40.50 -3.60
C PRO A 552 -4.86 39.01 -3.57
N ALA A 553 -3.99 38.67 -2.63
CA ALA A 553 -3.57 37.31 -2.38
C ALA A 553 -4.80 36.46 -1.99
N GLY A 554 -5.23 35.57 -2.88
CA GLY A 554 -6.38 34.69 -2.67
C GLY A 554 -7.42 34.66 -3.79
N ALA A 555 -7.27 35.45 -4.86
CA ALA A 555 -8.18 35.35 -6.00
C ALA A 555 -7.86 34.10 -6.82
N ALA A 556 -8.86 33.26 -7.11
CA ALA A 556 -8.79 32.18 -8.08
C ALA A 556 -8.22 32.70 -9.41
N ALA A 557 -7.32 31.96 -10.03
CA ALA A 557 -6.82 32.33 -11.35
C ALA A 557 -7.98 32.29 -12.38
N ALA A 558 -7.93 33.18 -13.37
CA ALA A 558 -8.88 33.06 -14.47
C ALA A 558 -8.74 31.70 -15.14
N PRO A 559 -9.87 31.03 -15.47
CA PRO A 559 -9.82 29.72 -16.12
C PRO A 559 -8.97 29.78 -17.40
N VAL A 560 -8.15 28.75 -17.60
CA VAL A 560 -7.39 28.60 -18.83
C VAL A 560 -8.26 27.93 -19.89
N ALA A 561 -8.15 28.35 -21.13
CA ALA A 561 -8.94 27.83 -22.24
C ALA A 561 -8.09 27.62 -23.51
N LYS A 562 -8.48 26.64 -24.31
CA LYS A 562 -7.93 26.32 -25.61
C LYS A 562 -9.08 26.04 -26.58
N ASP A 563 -9.04 26.63 -27.80
CA ASP A 563 -10.04 26.45 -28.85
C ASP A 563 -11.49 26.73 -28.41
N GLY A 564 -11.65 27.64 -27.43
CA GLY A 564 -12.97 28.03 -26.90
C GLY A 564 -13.51 27.12 -25.79
N LYS A 565 -12.77 26.08 -25.38
CA LYS A 565 -13.13 25.16 -24.27
C LYS A 565 -12.26 25.46 -23.05
N ALA A 566 -12.88 25.58 -21.88
CA ALA A 566 -12.15 25.69 -20.63
C ALA A 566 -11.50 24.34 -20.28
N LEU A 567 -10.33 24.37 -19.62
CA LEU A 567 -9.68 23.15 -19.12
C LEU A 567 -10.37 22.71 -17.82
N THR A 568 -11.21 21.70 -17.94
CA THR A 568 -11.89 21.06 -16.81
C THR A 568 -11.60 19.56 -16.86
N LEU A 569 -11.20 18.99 -15.71
CA LEU A 569 -10.81 17.58 -15.58
C LEU A 569 -11.84 16.83 -14.75
N ARG A 570 -12.26 15.64 -15.20
CA ARG A 570 -13.15 14.74 -14.48
C ARG A 570 -12.34 14.05 -13.36
N PHE A 571 -12.76 14.27 -12.11
CA PHE A 571 -12.10 13.69 -10.95
C PHE A 571 -13.03 12.66 -10.32
N VAL A 572 -12.79 11.39 -10.55
CA VAL A 572 -13.62 10.29 -10.05
C VAL A 572 -13.13 9.83 -8.68
N LEU A 573 -14.06 9.66 -7.74
CA LEU A 573 -13.78 9.28 -6.35
C LEU A 573 -14.78 8.24 -5.86
N PRO A 574 -14.36 7.32 -4.96
CA PRO A 574 -15.28 6.44 -4.29
C PRO A 574 -16.15 7.18 -3.28
N SER A 575 -17.41 6.72 -3.09
CA SER A 575 -18.40 7.37 -2.23
C SER A 575 -18.56 6.74 -0.84
N GLY A 576 -18.03 5.55 -0.63
CA GLY A 576 -18.18 4.78 0.61
C GLY A 576 -17.59 5.43 1.86
N PRO A 577 -17.92 4.91 3.04
CA PRO A 577 -17.50 5.49 4.32
C PRO A 577 -15.97 5.61 4.47
N GLY A 578 -15.21 4.63 3.99
CA GLY A 578 -13.74 4.61 4.05
C GLY A 578 -13.03 5.65 3.18
N SER A 579 -13.74 6.29 2.25
CA SER A 579 -13.16 7.22 1.26
C SER A 579 -13.06 8.68 1.73
N ARG A 580 -13.39 8.98 3.00
CA ARG A 580 -13.36 10.36 3.54
C ARG A 580 -11.99 11.03 3.37
N ALA A 581 -10.91 10.31 3.67
CA ALA A 581 -9.55 10.84 3.51
C ALA A 581 -9.24 11.16 2.04
N LEU A 582 -9.65 10.29 1.10
CA LEU A 582 -9.47 10.52 -0.34
C LEU A 582 -10.25 11.76 -0.81
N ARG A 583 -11.49 11.95 -0.32
CA ARG A 583 -12.28 13.16 -0.64
C ARG A 583 -11.60 14.43 -0.13
N THR A 584 -11.09 14.43 1.10
CA THR A 584 -10.36 15.58 1.65
C THR A 584 -9.11 15.90 0.82
N VAL A 585 -8.40 14.88 0.35
CA VAL A 585 -7.23 15.06 -0.52
C VAL A 585 -7.66 15.60 -1.89
N ALA A 586 -8.73 15.07 -2.47
CA ALA A 586 -9.24 15.53 -3.76
C ALA A 586 -9.72 16.99 -3.73
N ASP A 587 -10.46 17.40 -2.68
CA ASP A 587 -10.87 18.79 -2.52
C ASP A 587 -9.66 19.73 -2.49
N ARG A 588 -8.59 19.36 -1.73
CA ARG A 588 -7.34 20.14 -1.71
C ARG A 588 -6.61 20.17 -3.05
N ILE A 589 -6.60 19.06 -3.78
CA ILE A 589 -6.04 19.00 -5.14
C ILE A 589 -6.81 19.95 -6.05
N SER A 590 -8.14 19.92 -6.01
CA SER A 590 -9.01 20.82 -6.77
C SER A 590 -8.70 22.29 -6.47
N ASP A 591 -8.56 22.66 -5.21
CA ASP A 591 -8.16 24.02 -4.79
C ASP A 591 -6.76 24.44 -5.34
N MET A 592 -5.83 23.47 -5.44
CA MET A 592 -4.50 23.74 -5.98
C MET A 592 -4.54 23.90 -7.51
N LEU A 593 -5.35 23.14 -8.21
CA LEU A 593 -5.53 23.20 -9.65
C LEU A 593 -6.26 24.48 -10.08
N GLU A 594 -7.28 24.89 -9.32
CA GLU A 594 -7.99 26.14 -9.55
C GLU A 594 -7.04 27.37 -9.51
N LYS A 595 -6.05 27.35 -8.63
CA LYS A 595 -5.03 28.43 -8.54
C LYS A 595 -4.19 28.58 -9.80
N ILE A 596 -4.10 27.56 -10.64
CA ILE A 596 -3.42 27.63 -11.95
C ILE A 596 -4.39 27.72 -13.12
N GLY A 597 -5.71 27.80 -12.86
CA GLY A 597 -6.77 28.00 -13.85
C GLY A 597 -7.35 26.69 -14.41
N ILE A 598 -7.08 25.54 -13.80
CA ILE A 598 -7.68 24.24 -14.16
C ILE A 598 -8.92 24.03 -13.30
N GLY A 599 -10.09 23.84 -13.90
CA GLY A 599 -11.31 23.39 -13.24
C GLY A 599 -11.29 21.89 -12.99
N THR A 600 -12.02 21.43 -11.98
CA THR A 600 -12.23 20.01 -11.72
C THR A 600 -13.71 19.72 -11.51
N GLU A 601 -14.18 18.61 -12.08
CA GLU A 601 -15.51 18.08 -11.87
C GLU A 601 -15.42 16.78 -11.06
N ILE A 602 -15.82 16.84 -9.77
CA ILE A 602 -15.75 15.71 -8.87
C ILE A 602 -17.00 14.84 -9.01
N THR A 603 -16.81 13.62 -9.51
CA THR A 603 -17.84 12.58 -9.58
C THR A 603 -17.62 11.53 -8.50
N LYS A 604 -18.66 11.26 -7.70
CA LYS A 604 -18.63 10.25 -6.63
C LYS A 604 -19.41 9.02 -7.09
N VAL A 605 -18.75 7.87 -7.10
CA VAL A 605 -19.30 6.60 -7.57
C VAL A 605 -19.29 5.55 -6.46
N PRO A 606 -20.16 4.52 -6.50
CA PRO A 606 -20.12 3.42 -5.55
C PRO A 606 -18.74 2.75 -5.50
N ASP A 607 -18.34 2.29 -4.32
CA ASP A 607 -17.01 1.68 -4.12
C ASP A 607 -16.81 0.45 -5.03
N GLU A 608 -17.85 -0.35 -5.23
CA GLU A 608 -17.85 -1.54 -6.08
C GLU A 608 -17.56 -1.25 -7.56
N SER A 609 -18.08 -0.13 -8.08
CA SER A 609 -17.87 0.27 -9.47
C SER A 609 -16.61 1.13 -9.67
N TYR A 610 -16.09 1.73 -8.60
CA TYR A 610 -15.01 2.72 -8.68
C TYR A 610 -13.79 2.21 -9.43
N PHE A 611 -13.30 1.04 -9.06
CA PHE A 611 -12.08 0.54 -9.68
C PHE A 611 -12.35 -0.07 -11.05
N LYS A 612 -13.30 -1.00 -11.15
CA LYS A 612 -13.58 -1.77 -12.36
C LYS A 612 -14.12 -0.89 -13.49
N ASP A 613 -15.16 -0.10 -13.19
CA ASP A 613 -15.94 0.60 -14.20
C ASP A 613 -15.36 1.99 -14.53
N HIS A 614 -14.48 2.54 -13.69
CA HIS A 614 -13.88 3.85 -13.92
C HIS A 614 -12.35 3.81 -14.03
N VAL A 615 -11.63 3.26 -13.04
CA VAL A 615 -10.16 3.29 -13.05
C VAL A 615 -9.60 2.34 -14.12
N ALA A 616 -10.02 1.08 -14.09
CA ALA A 616 -9.53 0.06 -15.03
C ALA A 616 -10.02 0.31 -16.46
N SER A 617 -11.28 0.71 -16.63
CA SER A 617 -11.84 1.07 -17.95
C SER A 617 -11.23 2.34 -18.54
N GLY A 618 -10.77 3.29 -17.69
CA GLY A 618 -10.24 4.59 -18.11
C GLY A 618 -11.25 5.72 -18.14
N GLU A 619 -12.42 5.53 -17.55
CA GLU A 619 -13.50 6.52 -17.49
C GLU A 619 -13.21 7.61 -16.44
N TYR A 620 -12.03 8.22 -16.52
CA TYR A 620 -11.57 9.30 -15.63
C TYR A 620 -10.48 10.14 -16.30
N ASP A 621 -10.29 11.36 -15.84
CA ASP A 621 -9.10 12.17 -16.12
C ASP A 621 -8.16 12.14 -14.90
N LEU A 622 -8.73 12.30 -13.69
CA LEU A 622 -8.03 12.21 -12.40
C LEU A 622 -8.70 11.15 -11.50
N ALA A 623 -7.89 10.34 -10.82
CA ALA A 623 -8.36 9.36 -9.85
C ALA A 623 -7.36 9.21 -8.69
N LEU A 624 -7.85 8.85 -7.49
CA LEU A 624 -7.02 8.56 -6.31
C LEU A 624 -7.16 7.08 -5.94
N TYR A 625 -6.09 6.34 -6.05
CA TYR A 625 -6.03 4.95 -5.60
C TYR A 625 -4.63 4.60 -5.09
N SER A 626 -4.49 3.39 -4.54
CA SER A 626 -3.24 2.98 -3.90
C SER A 626 -2.62 1.78 -4.59
N TRP A 627 -1.28 1.75 -4.61
CA TRP A 627 -0.50 0.61 -5.01
C TRP A 627 0.26 0.03 -3.83
N PRO A 628 0.35 -1.31 -3.70
CA PRO A 628 1.26 -1.92 -2.75
C PRO A 628 2.71 -1.74 -3.20
N ALA A 629 3.59 -1.48 -2.23
CA ALA A 629 5.03 -1.55 -2.45
C ALA A 629 5.50 -3.01 -2.28
N SER A 630 6.36 -3.45 -3.17
CA SER A 630 6.90 -4.81 -3.19
C SER A 630 8.39 -4.82 -2.81
N ALA A 631 8.85 -5.97 -2.28
CA ALA A 631 10.28 -6.28 -2.15
C ALA A 631 10.95 -6.57 -3.51
N PHE A 632 10.13 -6.75 -4.56
CA PHE A 632 10.55 -7.17 -5.90
C PHE A 632 10.03 -6.23 -6.99
N PRO A 633 10.38 -4.92 -6.90
CA PRO A 633 9.76 -3.91 -7.75
C PRO A 633 10.09 -4.10 -9.24
N ALA A 634 11.20 -4.76 -9.61
CA ALA A 634 11.50 -5.04 -11.00
C ALA A 634 10.44 -5.91 -11.67
N THR A 635 9.89 -6.85 -10.92
CA THR A 635 8.85 -7.78 -11.39
C THR A 635 7.45 -7.20 -11.20
N ASP A 636 7.13 -6.76 -9.98
CA ASP A 636 5.74 -6.44 -9.60
C ASP A 636 5.29 -5.06 -10.10
N ALA A 637 6.20 -4.09 -10.24
CA ALA A 637 5.85 -2.78 -10.75
C ALA A 637 5.89 -2.67 -12.29
N ARG A 638 6.52 -3.62 -12.98
CA ARG A 638 6.60 -3.59 -14.45
C ARG A 638 5.23 -3.48 -15.12
N PRO A 639 4.22 -4.29 -14.82
CA PRO A 639 2.91 -4.19 -15.46
C PRO A 639 2.17 -2.88 -15.14
N ILE A 640 2.52 -2.24 -14.00
CA ILE A 640 1.90 -0.96 -13.58
C ILE A 640 2.38 0.21 -14.43
N TYR A 641 3.62 0.16 -14.94
CA TYR A 641 4.25 1.25 -15.68
C TYR A 641 4.64 0.87 -17.11
N ALA A 642 4.28 -0.35 -17.55
CA ALA A 642 4.51 -0.81 -18.91
C ALA A 642 3.83 0.10 -19.94
N LYS A 643 4.47 0.28 -21.08
CA LYS A 643 3.88 1.03 -22.19
C LYS A 643 2.63 0.32 -22.70
N PRO A 644 1.48 1.00 -22.80
CA PRO A 644 0.29 0.45 -23.44
C PRO A 644 0.56 0.01 -24.87
N VAL A 645 0.06 -1.15 -25.26
CA VAL A 645 0.28 -1.74 -26.58
C VAL A 645 -1.05 -1.82 -27.32
N PRO A 646 -1.14 -1.35 -28.58
CA PRO A 646 -2.36 -1.50 -29.37
C PRO A 646 -2.71 -2.98 -29.56
N ALA A 647 -3.95 -3.33 -29.29
CA ALA A 647 -4.52 -4.65 -29.57
C ALA A 647 -5.06 -4.71 -31.01
N ALA A 648 -5.33 -5.92 -31.52
CA ALA A 648 -5.76 -6.14 -32.89
C ALA A 648 -7.15 -5.53 -33.22
N ASP A 649 -7.98 -5.34 -32.21
CA ASP A 649 -9.30 -4.70 -32.31
C ASP A 649 -9.27 -3.16 -32.22
N GLY A 650 -8.08 -2.57 -32.08
CA GLY A 650 -7.89 -1.13 -31.93
C GLY A 650 -7.93 -0.62 -30.48
N SER A 651 -8.27 -1.47 -29.52
CA SER A 651 -8.17 -1.15 -28.09
C SER A 651 -6.70 -1.06 -27.63
N LEU A 652 -6.49 -0.63 -26.38
CA LEU A 652 -5.16 -0.64 -25.77
C LEU A 652 -5.08 -1.77 -24.74
N ASN A 653 -4.11 -2.66 -24.89
CA ASN A 653 -3.71 -3.54 -23.82
C ASN A 653 -2.86 -2.74 -22.84
N VAL A 654 -3.42 -2.47 -21.67
CA VAL A 654 -2.80 -1.59 -20.65
C VAL A 654 -2.18 -2.38 -19.51
N ALA A 655 -2.36 -3.70 -19.43
CA ALA A 655 -2.01 -4.53 -18.28
C ALA A 655 -2.56 -3.89 -16.98
N GLN A 656 -1.67 -3.50 -16.05
CA GLN A 656 -2.04 -2.74 -14.84
C GLN A 656 -1.73 -1.24 -14.94
N ASN A 657 -1.33 -0.76 -16.12
CA ASN A 657 -1.03 0.65 -16.33
C ASN A 657 -2.30 1.46 -16.56
N TYR A 658 -3.08 1.65 -15.50
CA TYR A 658 -4.36 2.37 -15.58
C TYR A 658 -4.20 3.85 -15.91
N THR A 659 -3.00 4.43 -15.79
CA THR A 659 -2.70 5.80 -16.25
C THR A 659 -2.52 5.89 -17.75
N ARG A 660 -2.28 4.77 -18.42
CA ARG A 660 -2.00 4.66 -19.86
C ARG A 660 -0.79 5.48 -20.33
N VAL A 661 0.09 5.83 -19.38
CA VAL A 661 1.34 6.56 -19.63
C VAL A 661 2.52 5.62 -19.40
N GLY A 662 3.26 5.30 -20.46
CA GLY A 662 4.42 4.43 -20.41
C GLY A 662 5.33 4.62 -21.61
N THR A 663 6.59 4.20 -21.53
CA THR A 663 7.58 4.35 -22.60
C THR A 663 8.40 3.08 -22.77
N ASP A 664 8.87 2.82 -24.00
CA ASP A 664 9.77 1.69 -24.30
C ASP A 664 11.05 1.72 -23.42
N GLN A 665 11.50 2.91 -23.03
CA GLN A 665 12.66 3.05 -22.18
C GLN A 665 12.41 2.55 -20.76
N VAL A 666 11.22 2.80 -20.20
CA VAL A 666 10.81 2.28 -18.88
C VAL A 666 10.74 0.75 -18.94
N ASP A 667 10.12 0.19 -19.97
CA ASP A 667 10.04 -1.27 -20.17
C ASP A 667 11.43 -1.90 -20.26
N GLN A 668 12.35 -1.33 -21.04
CA GLN A 668 13.74 -1.81 -21.15
C GLN A 668 14.48 -1.76 -19.82
N LEU A 669 14.28 -0.72 -19.01
CA LEU A 669 14.93 -0.61 -17.70
C LEU A 669 14.42 -1.68 -16.73
N PHE A 670 13.13 -1.97 -16.72
CA PHE A 670 12.57 -3.06 -15.93
C PHE A 670 13.09 -4.42 -16.40
N ASP A 671 13.10 -4.69 -17.72
CA ASP A 671 13.59 -5.95 -18.29
C ASP A 671 15.07 -6.18 -17.97
N GLN A 672 15.89 -5.12 -18.03
CA GLN A 672 17.31 -5.17 -17.64
C GLN A 672 17.45 -5.40 -16.13
N ALA A 673 16.67 -4.71 -15.28
CA ALA A 673 16.72 -4.90 -13.84
C ALA A 673 16.38 -6.34 -13.44
N MET A 674 15.29 -6.89 -14.01
CA MET A 674 14.91 -8.30 -13.80
C MET A 674 15.99 -9.30 -14.23
N GLY A 675 16.78 -8.97 -15.25
CA GLY A 675 17.85 -9.83 -15.76
C GLY A 675 19.20 -9.65 -15.04
N THR A 676 19.35 -8.64 -14.20
CA THR A 676 20.63 -8.26 -13.58
C THR A 676 20.73 -8.87 -12.19
N LEU A 677 21.58 -9.90 -12.03
CA LEU A 677 21.77 -10.63 -10.75
C LEU A 677 22.56 -9.82 -9.71
N ASP A 678 23.33 -8.84 -10.12
CA ASP A 678 23.99 -7.87 -9.26
C ASP A 678 22.95 -6.90 -8.70
N GLN A 679 22.69 -6.98 -7.40
CA GLN A 679 21.61 -6.23 -6.76
C GLN A 679 21.82 -4.71 -6.81
N ASP A 680 23.06 -4.22 -6.73
CA ASP A 680 23.32 -2.78 -6.76
C ASP A 680 23.05 -2.21 -8.16
N LYS A 681 23.49 -2.92 -9.19
CA LYS A 681 23.21 -2.56 -10.59
C LYS A 681 21.71 -2.64 -10.90
N ALA A 682 21.00 -3.66 -10.38
CA ALA A 682 19.57 -3.79 -10.55
C ALA A 682 18.83 -2.60 -9.88
N ARG A 683 19.23 -2.19 -8.66
CA ARG A 683 18.69 -1.00 -8.01
C ARG A 683 18.95 0.29 -8.79
N ASP A 684 20.13 0.45 -9.36
CA ASP A 684 20.45 1.61 -10.20
C ASP A 684 19.58 1.68 -11.47
N LEU A 685 19.25 0.53 -12.05
CA LEU A 685 18.32 0.46 -13.19
C LEU A 685 16.88 0.85 -12.76
N LEU A 686 16.45 0.37 -11.59
CA LEU A 686 15.15 0.73 -11.02
C LEU A 686 15.05 2.22 -10.69
N ARG A 687 16.08 2.82 -10.10
CA ARG A 687 16.13 4.27 -9.85
C ARG A 687 16.02 5.08 -11.14
N LYS A 688 16.66 4.61 -12.22
CA LYS A 688 16.52 5.23 -13.55
C LYS A 688 15.11 5.07 -14.11
N ALA A 689 14.48 3.90 -13.92
CA ALA A 689 13.09 3.68 -14.32
C ALA A 689 12.15 4.63 -13.56
N ASP A 690 12.30 4.72 -12.24
CA ASP A 690 11.50 5.61 -11.38
C ASP A 690 11.63 7.08 -11.81
N SER A 691 12.84 7.56 -12.04
CA SER A 691 13.07 8.92 -12.55
C SER A 691 12.35 9.19 -13.89
N ARG A 692 12.24 8.17 -14.76
CA ARG A 692 11.49 8.29 -16.04
C ARG A 692 9.97 8.29 -15.83
N ILE A 693 9.49 7.49 -14.88
CA ILE A 693 8.07 7.47 -14.50
C ILE A 693 7.66 8.84 -13.93
N TRP A 694 8.49 9.41 -13.03
CA TRP A 694 8.28 10.76 -12.52
C TRP A 694 8.25 11.82 -13.64
N ALA A 695 9.21 11.78 -14.56
CA ALA A 695 9.29 12.72 -15.68
C ALA A 695 8.05 12.65 -16.58
N ALA A 696 7.50 11.46 -16.82
CA ALA A 696 6.31 11.26 -17.66
C ALA A 696 5.02 11.78 -17.00
N ALA A 697 5.02 11.96 -15.67
CA ALA A 697 3.91 12.49 -14.88
C ALA A 697 2.56 11.78 -15.12
N GLY A 698 2.57 10.47 -15.34
CA GLY A 698 1.33 9.67 -15.43
C GLY A 698 0.67 9.46 -14.08
N SER A 699 1.48 9.44 -13.02
CA SER A 699 1.01 9.37 -11.64
C SER A 699 1.89 10.21 -10.72
N VAL A 700 1.33 10.61 -9.58
CA VAL A 700 2.02 11.41 -8.56
C VAL A 700 1.79 10.72 -7.21
N PRO A 701 2.78 9.99 -6.67
CA PRO A 701 2.74 9.47 -5.31
C PRO A 701 2.57 10.59 -4.29
N LEU A 702 1.62 10.42 -3.36
CA LEU A 702 1.24 11.45 -2.40
C LEU A 702 1.72 11.12 -0.99
N TYR A 703 1.28 10.00 -0.43
CA TYR A 703 1.61 9.59 0.94
C TYR A 703 1.52 8.08 1.09
N GLN A 704 2.29 7.52 2.02
CA GLN A 704 2.15 6.12 2.44
C GLN A 704 0.87 5.95 3.24
N ARG A 705 0.12 4.87 3.00
CA ARG A 705 -1.19 4.66 3.62
C ARG A 705 -1.07 4.43 5.13
N PRO A 706 -1.91 5.06 5.95
CA PRO A 706 -1.95 4.77 7.37
C PRO A 706 -2.58 3.40 7.63
N GLN A 707 -1.96 2.63 8.53
CA GLN A 707 -2.50 1.40 9.08
C GLN A 707 -2.98 1.64 10.50
N LEU A 708 -4.29 1.57 10.73
CA LEU A 708 -4.91 1.78 12.03
C LEU A 708 -5.64 0.51 12.45
N VAL A 709 -5.28 -0.04 13.60
CA VAL A 709 -5.82 -1.30 14.09
C VAL A 709 -6.29 -1.15 15.53
N ALA A 710 -7.56 -1.48 15.80
CA ALA A 710 -8.05 -1.67 17.16
C ALA A 710 -7.71 -3.09 17.61
N ALA A 711 -6.94 -3.21 18.69
CA ALA A 711 -6.52 -4.47 19.27
C ALA A 711 -6.86 -4.52 20.76
N ARG A 712 -7.23 -5.69 21.28
CA ARG A 712 -7.35 -5.85 22.76
C ARG A 712 -6.02 -5.53 23.42
N GLU A 713 -6.06 -4.80 24.53
CA GLU A 713 -4.86 -4.40 25.29
C GLU A 713 -3.96 -5.59 25.70
N ASN A 714 -4.55 -6.75 25.95
CA ASN A 714 -3.80 -7.95 26.31
C ASN A 714 -3.42 -8.84 25.11
N LEU A 715 -3.70 -8.44 23.89
CA LEU A 715 -3.25 -9.14 22.69
C LEU A 715 -1.83 -8.70 22.37
N ALA A 716 -0.93 -9.65 22.17
CA ALA A 716 0.48 -9.41 21.85
C ALA A 716 0.86 -10.01 20.50
N ASN A 717 1.88 -9.45 19.88
CA ASN A 717 2.47 -9.85 18.59
C ASN A 717 1.45 -9.81 17.42
N ALA A 718 0.43 -8.97 17.52
CA ALA A 718 -0.57 -8.75 16.48
C ALA A 718 -1.00 -7.28 16.46
N GLY A 719 -1.22 -6.69 15.31
CA GLY A 719 -1.60 -5.26 15.20
C GLY A 719 -1.30 -4.67 13.84
N ALA A 720 -0.63 -3.52 13.82
CA ALA A 720 -0.18 -2.84 12.62
C ALA A 720 1.24 -3.32 12.28
N PHE A 721 1.35 -4.20 11.29
CA PHE A 721 2.58 -4.92 10.96
C PHE A 721 3.57 -4.12 10.09
N GLY A 722 3.11 -3.03 9.44
CA GLY A 722 3.97 -2.31 8.50
C GLY A 722 4.46 -3.22 7.37
N PHE A 723 5.77 -3.26 7.16
CA PHE A 723 6.40 -4.14 6.15
C PHE A 723 6.54 -5.59 6.60
N GLU A 724 6.55 -5.86 7.90
CA GLU A 724 6.93 -7.16 8.40
C GLU A 724 5.86 -8.22 8.17
N THR A 725 6.28 -9.41 7.73
CA THR A 725 5.38 -10.56 7.63
C THR A 725 4.97 -11.02 9.02
N PRO A 726 3.66 -11.14 9.32
CA PRO A 726 3.18 -11.62 10.63
C PRO A 726 3.74 -12.99 11.02
N VAL A 727 4.17 -13.14 12.28
CA VAL A 727 4.58 -14.43 12.86
C VAL A 727 3.39 -15.00 13.62
N TYR A 728 2.60 -15.82 12.94
CA TYR A 728 1.30 -16.30 13.44
C TYR A 728 1.41 -17.17 14.68
N GLU A 729 2.46 -17.99 14.78
CA GLU A 729 2.72 -18.88 15.93
C GLU A 729 3.00 -18.13 17.23
N ASP A 730 3.42 -16.86 17.13
CA ASP A 730 3.76 -16.03 18.27
C ASP A 730 2.62 -15.10 18.73
N MET A 731 1.53 -15.02 17.95
CA MET A 731 0.37 -14.22 18.32
C MET A 731 -0.35 -14.84 19.52
N GLY A 732 -0.81 -14.02 20.47
CA GLY A 732 -1.61 -14.54 21.59
C GLY A 732 -1.91 -13.52 22.66
N PHE A 733 -2.60 -13.98 23.69
CA PHE A 733 -3.00 -13.14 24.81
C PHE A 733 -1.97 -13.21 25.93
N LEU A 734 -1.66 -12.07 26.54
CA LEU A 734 -0.74 -11.99 27.67
C LEU A 734 -1.28 -12.77 28.88
N LYS A 735 -0.39 -13.42 29.62
CA LYS A 735 -0.70 -14.04 30.92
C LYS A 735 -1.20 -12.98 31.92
N LYS A 736 -2.09 -13.35 32.83
CA LYS A 736 -2.59 -12.43 33.86
C LYS A 736 -1.43 -11.78 34.63
N GLY A 737 -1.42 -10.44 34.67
CA GLY A 737 -0.37 -9.67 35.36
C GLY A 737 0.90 -9.40 34.55
N ALA A 738 1.02 -9.95 33.34
CA ALA A 738 2.06 -9.53 32.39
C ALA A 738 1.62 -8.21 31.69
N ARG A 739 2.46 -7.19 31.73
CA ARG A 739 2.29 -5.96 30.92
C ARG A 739 3.03 -6.15 29.60
N GLY A 740 2.55 -5.53 28.52
CA GLY A 740 3.29 -5.41 27.27
C GLY A 740 4.71 -4.87 27.54
N ALA A 741 5.67 -5.12 26.68
CA ALA A 741 6.97 -4.47 26.82
C ALA A 741 6.76 -2.95 26.64
N GLU A 742 7.26 -2.16 27.59
CA GLU A 742 7.47 -0.73 27.34
C GLU A 742 8.38 -0.63 26.11
N ALA A 743 7.99 0.16 25.13
CA ALA A 743 8.86 0.47 24.00
C ALA A 743 10.22 0.97 24.55
N PRO A 744 11.36 0.54 23.99
CA PRO A 744 12.64 1.03 24.42
C PRO A 744 12.63 2.57 24.27
N ALA A 745 12.91 3.27 25.38
CA ALA A 745 13.03 4.71 25.37
C ALA A 745 14.08 5.11 24.33
N SER A 746 13.70 5.94 23.39
CA SER A 746 14.61 6.52 22.41
C SER A 746 15.81 7.11 23.14
N PRO A 747 17.05 6.82 22.76
CA PRO A 747 18.20 7.46 23.37
C PRO A 747 18.10 8.97 23.08
N SER A 748 17.99 9.74 24.14
CA SER A 748 18.13 11.21 24.09
C SER A 748 19.51 11.53 23.52
N SER A 749 19.51 12.17 22.36
CA SER A 749 20.68 12.76 21.69
C SER A 749 21.36 13.81 22.55
#